data_25e99c376f15557ac0ab7b7cc7aa47dc
#
_entry.id   25e99c376f15557ac0ab7b7cc7aa47dc
#
_cell.length_a   1.000
_cell.length_b   1.000
_cell.length_c   1.000
_cell.angle_alpha   90.00
_cell.angle_beta   90.00
_cell.angle_gamma   90.00
#
_symmetry.space_group_name_H-M   'P 1'
#
loop_
_entity.id
_entity.type
_entity.pdbx_description
1 polymer ?
#
loop_
_entity_poly.entity_id
_entity_poly.type
_entity_poly.pdbx_seq_one_letter_code
_entity_poly.pdbx_strand_id
1 'polypeptide(L)'
;MGMKLNSFDLVIGFDTEYVRVDLSQEDENVPANAVPIEEQIKAGNRVVCYSVAIYNPATGQKTSACQNIEPLRAKRWSITTLLQKTIRLANKHGLISTERIQRAEQDNDKIKIALAAHFSRADLPGFSDFEKLKKRFDAVRKTYATVRNPAVFQPKIIKRRPSFCSVRLYDTRLLAPTGSGSLDKLGALLGIAKLSVPEVENKSSQMVAGITRMDIVQRDHPVEFENYAIRDAQIAVSWLIKIDEFRENWNLDNLGPTIGSLGAAKIRQVLGEDECEFLGLEHGPTSKRRNDMVFKSGIVNNISFIANSFHGGRNETFVHGIYDSEPQRPYLDWDLAGAYSTGMAFLRMPDWSNPIHTTDLEALLDIDTCAVAQVKFEFPPDTRFPSLPVDAIEMGLIYPLTGTSYCTGFELKVAQNQGATIKVLAGLKFRFRTDNERRPLVDFIQAVNIGRAQSRLDSKTHSSPLELLYKECGNSGYGKIAQAVARHKTTPGVHTKNVFNTRTGEMAELEGSPITNPLFAAVITGLIRAVVSEILCNLPSHVQVVSVTTDGWLSDATTEEVTAATRGPLCTLFRQLRTMVSTDGSDEIVELKKSALKVLSCKTRGAFTIKQGGPLPETVILARAGYSLEKHRGSDLETSLEFVRIFSERTADTKMLRRDFISIREQWFYAADLIDIPKNITLNLDFDWKRQHRN
;
A
#
# COMPACT_ATOMS: atom_id res chain seq x y z
N MET A 1 15.22 1.89 -16.71
CA MET A 1 15.87 0.57 -16.60
C MET A 1 16.15 0.29 -15.12
N GLY A 2 15.54 -0.71 -14.54
CA GLY A 2 15.89 -1.21 -13.22
C GLY A 2 17.22 -1.99 -13.31
N MET A 3 17.84 -2.24 -12.17
CA MET A 3 19.12 -2.94 -12.13
C MET A 3 19.00 -4.11 -11.14
N LYS A 4 19.70 -5.21 -11.42
CA LYS A 4 19.92 -6.31 -10.46
C LYS A 4 20.88 -5.84 -9.39
N LEU A 5 20.80 -6.38 -8.17
CA LEU A 5 21.68 -5.92 -7.09
C LEU A 5 23.16 -6.17 -7.43
N ASN A 6 23.46 -7.28 -8.10
CA ASN A 6 24.82 -7.62 -8.58
C ASN A 6 25.36 -6.68 -9.67
N SER A 7 24.55 -5.78 -10.23
CA SER A 7 25.00 -4.75 -11.17
C SER A 7 25.52 -3.47 -10.48
N PHE A 8 25.40 -3.41 -9.16
CA PHE A 8 25.98 -2.32 -8.37
C PHE A 8 27.37 -2.71 -7.87
N ASP A 9 28.27 -1.73 -7.79
CA ASP A 9 29.58 -1.92 -7.17
C ASP A 9 29.46 -2.05 -5.65
N LEU A 10 28.54 -1.28 -5.05
CA LEU A 10 28.27 -1.28 -3.61
C LEU A 10 26.79 -1.12 -3.32
N VAL A 11 26.33 -1.79 -2.28
CA VAL A 11 25.06 -1.53 -1.59
C VAL A 11 25.40 -0.87 -0.26
N ILE A 12 24.85 0.31 -0.02
CA ILE A 12 25.13 1.10 1.18
C ILE A 12 23.82 1.35 1.91
N GLY A 13 23.64 0.76 3.09
CA GLY A 13 22.62 1.18 4.04
C GLY A 13 23.09 2.39 4.81
N PHE A 14 22.22 3.33 5.07
CA PHE A 14 22.52 4.44 5.96
C PHE A 14 21.32 4.77 6.84
N ASP A 15 21.63 5.28 8.02
CA ASP A 15 20.67 5.79 8.97
C ASP A 15 21.26 7.01 9.69
N THR A 16 20.39 7.89 10.20
CA THR A 16 20.81 9.09 10.92
C THR A 16 20.14 9.14 12.28
N GLU A 17 20.94 9.18 13.35
CA GLU A 17 20.42 9.44 14.68
C GLU A 17 20.40 10.93 14.97
N TYR A 18 19.29 11.39 15.54
CA TYR A 18 19.12 12.80 15.85
C TYR A 18 18.35 13.01 17.15
N VAL A 19 18.52 14.19 17.73
CA VAL A 19 17.75 14.68 18.86
C VAL A 19 16.93 15.86 18.40
N ARG A 20 15.65 15.86 18.73
CA ARG A 20 14.78 17.00 18.49
C ARG A 20 15.24 18.18 19.37
N VAL A 21 15.39 19.34 18.76
CA VAL A 21 15.56 20.58 19.52
C VAL A 21 14.17 21.01 20.00
N ASP A 22 13.90 20.72 21.26
CA ASP A 22 12.62 21.07 21.88
C ASP A 22 12.70 22.47 22.46
N LEU A 23 12.06 23.42 21.79
CA LEU A 23 11.99 24.80 22.24
C LEU A 23 11.15 24.98 23.51
N SER A 24 10.30 24.00 23.85
CA SER A 24 9.49 24.05 25.06
C SER A 24 10.30 23.62 26.32
N GLN A 25 11.48 23.00 26.16
CA GLN A 25 12.34 22.61 27.29
C GLN A 25 13.27 23.72 27.77
N GLU A 26 13.32 24.85 27.08
CA GLU A 26 14.00 26.05 27.63
C GLU A 26 13.09 26.82 28.63
N ASP A 27 11.77 26.52 28.60
CA ASP A 27 10.79 27.10 29.51
C ASP A 27 9.78 26.01 29.95
N GLU A 28 9.96 25.46 31.15
CA GLU A 28 9.17 24.34 31.71
C GLU A 28 7.66 24.64 31.80
N ASN A 29 7.25 25.86 31.57
CA ASN A 29 5.85 26.34 31.68
C ASN A 29 5.12 26.43 30.32
N VAL A 30 5.78 26.21 29.21
CA VAL A 30 5.13 26.29 27.88
C VAL A 30 4.74 24.89 27.39
N PRO A 31 3.43 24.56 27.28
CA PRO A 31 3.01 23.31 26.69
C PRO A 31 3.57 23.15 25.28
N ALA A 32 4.05 21.96 24.91
CA ALA A 32 4.57 21.66 23.57
C ALA A 32 3.64 22.07 22.41
N ASN A 33 2.36 22.27 22.71
CA ASN A 33 1.32 22.70 21.77
C ASN A 33 1.28 24.22 21.55
N ALA A 34 2.02 25.00 22.34
CA ALA A 34 1.97 26.48 22.29
C ALA A 34 3.07 27.07 21.38
N VAL A 35 4.07 26.28 20.97
CA VAL A 35 5.11 26.75 20.05
C VAL A 35 4.59 26.74 18.62
N PRO A 36 4.61 27.86 17.89
CA PRO A 36 4.19 27.91 16.50
C PRO A 36 4.94 26.90 15.63
N ILE A 37 4.24 26.29 14.67
CA ILE A 37 4.82 25.27 13.77
C ILE A 37 6.06 25.79 13.04
N GLU A 38 6.05 27.08 12.65
CA GLU A 38 7.17 27.73 11.97
C GLU A 38 8.43 27.78 12.84
N GLU A 39 8.28 28.00 14.14
CA GLU A 39 9.40 28.00 15.09
C GLU A 39 9.94 26.59 15.32
N GLN A 40 9.05 25.58 15.42
CA GLN A 40 9.45 24.17 15.49
C GLN A 40 10.21 23.72 14.22
N ILE A 41 9.77 24.18 13.05
CA ILE A 41 10.46 23.93 11.77
C ILE A 41 11.85 24.59 11.76
N LYS A 42 11.99 25.80 12.28
CA LYS A 42 13.30 26.50 12.36
C LYS A 42 14.25 25.84 13.33
N ALA A 43 13.76 25.33 14.46
CA ALA A 43 14.59 24.66 15.46
C ALA A 43 15.16 23.36 14.92
N GLY A 44 14.37 22.57 14.19
CA GLY A 44 14.79 21.35 13.52
C GLY A 44 15.28 20.26 14.46
N ASN A 45 16.11 19.36 13.93
CA ASN A 45 16.76 18.27 14.66
C ASN A 45 18.27 18.46 14.69
N ARG A 46 18.90 18.05 15.79
CA ARG A 46 20.37 17.96 15.88
C ARG A 46 20.81 16.55 15.56
N VAL A 47 21.52 16.36 14.45
CA VAL A 47 22.07 15.05 14.07
C VAL A 47 23.23 14.72 15.01
N VAL A 48 23.25 13.52 15.57
CA VAL A 48 24.28 13.02 16.49
C VAL A 48 25.24 12.02 15.86
N CYS A 49 24.75 11.24 14.87
CA CYS A 49 25.64 10.37 14.09
C CYS A 49 25.08 10.06 12.70
N TYR A 50 25.96 9.53 11.86
CA TYR A 50 25.63 8.83 10.62
C TYR A 50 26.13 7.40 10.72
N SER A 51 25.27 6.43 10.59
CA SER A 51 25.63 5.03 10.52
C SER A 51 25.57 4.50 9.10
N VAL A 52 26.45 3.58 8.76
CA VAL A 52 26.49 2.93 7.46
C VAL A 52 26.74 1.44 7.59
N ALA A 53 26.08 0.67 6.73
CA ALA A 53 26.38 -0.72 6.45
C ALA A 53 26.67 -0.87 4.96
N ILE A 54 27.76 -1.53 4.60
CA ILE A 54 28.25 -1.65 3.23
C ILE A 54 28.28 -3.12 2.84
N TYR A 55 27.79 -3.44 1.68
CA TYR A 55 27.80 -4.76 1.11
C TYR A 55 28.30 -4.70 -0.35
N ASN A 56 29.24 -5.57 -0.69
CA ASN A 56 29.63 -5.80 -2.08
C ASN A 56 28.86 -7.03 -2.61
N PRO A 57 27.96 -6.85 -3.56
CA PRO A 57 27.13 -7.94 -4.09
C PRO A 57 27.93 -8.96 -4.92
N ALA A 58 29.09 -8.60 -5.45
CA ALA A 58 29.94 -9.53 -6.23
C ALA A 58 30.75 -10.47 -5.36
N THR A 59 31.18 -10.02 -4.15
CA THR A 59 32.02 -10.82 -3.25
C THR A 59 31.29 -11.35 -2.01
N GLY A 60 30.12 -10.80 -1.68
CA GLY A 60 29.40 -11.08 -0.45
C GLY A 60 29.98 -10.41 0.81
N GLN A 61 31.08 -9.70 0.67
CA GLN A 61 31.75 -9.03 1.80
C GLN A 61 30.93 -7.89 2.37
N LYS A 62 31.01 -7.70 3.70
CA LYS A 62 30.27 -6.68 4.44
C LYS A 62 31.20 -5.94 5.41
N THR A 63 30.91 -4.67 5.64
CA THR A 63 31.49 -3.87 6.73
C THR A 63 30.46 -2.83 7.18
N SER A 64 30.63 -2.29 8.38
CA SER A 64 29.75 -1.24 8.91
C SER A 64 30.53 -0.29 9.80
N ALA A 65 30.02 0.92 9.99
CA ALA A 65 30.60 1.91 10.91
C ALA A 65 29.53 2.91 11.34
N CYS A 66 29.68 3.41 12.57
CA CYS A 66 29.02 4.60 13.06
C CYS A 66 30.02 5.76 13.09
N GLN A 67 29.60 6.91 12.63
CA GLN A 67 30.39 8.12 12.58
C GLN A 67 29.72 9.20 13.42
N ASN A 68 30.19 9.34 14.64
CA ASN A 68 29.70 10.35 15.58
C ASN A 68 30.01 11.77 15.11
N ILE A 69 29.09 12.70 15.35
CA ILE A 69 29.29 14.14 15.18
C ILE A 69 29.53 14.73 16.56
N GLU A 70 30.65 15.45 16.72
CA GLU A 70 30.95 16.16 17.95
C GLU A 70 29.88 17.23 18.24
N PRO A 71 29.27 17.25 19.43
CA PRO A 71 28.17 18.14 19.77
C PRO A 71 28.48 19.63 19.58
N LEU A 72 29.73 20.05 19.80
CA LEU A 72 30.19 21.44 19.66
C LEU A 72 30.43 21.85 18.21
N ARG A 73 30.53 20.90 17.27
CA ARG A 73 30.78 21.15 15.85
C ARG A 73 29.61 20.73 14.96
N ALA A 74 28.40 20.71 15.45
CA ALA A 74 27.17 20.17 14.86
C ALA A 74 26.90 20.51 13.37
N LYS A 75 27.94 20.49 12.54
CA LYS A 75 27.86 20.70 11.10
C LYS A 75 27.45 19.38 10.44
N ARG A 76 26.21 19.32 9.97
CA ARG A 76 25.72 18.21 9.17
C ARG A 76 26.65 17.94 7.99
N TRP A 77 26.86 16.67 7.67
CA TRP A 77 27.55 16.31 6.44
C TRP A 77 26.67 16.52 5.22
N SER A 78 27.28 16.75 4.07
CA SER A 78 26.59 16.56 2.80
C SER A 78 26.51 15.06 2.48
N ILE A 79 25.54 14.67 1.64
CA ILE A 79 25.48 13.28 1.11
C ILE A 79 26.77 12.90 0.38
N THR A 80 27.40 13.88 -0.29
CA THR A 80 28.69 13.69 -0.97
C THR A 80 29.79 13.35 0.03
N THR A 81 29.77 13.96 1.23
CA THR A 81 30.70 13.62 2.32
C THR A 81 30.45 12.21 2.85
N LEU A 82 29.19 11.83 3.06
CA LEU A 82 28.84 10.46 3.43
C LEU A 82 29.40 9.47 2.41
N LEU A 83 29.10 9.63 1.14
CA LEU A 83 29.58 8.77 0.05
C LEU A 83 31.12 8.70 0.02
N GLN A 84 31.79 9.84 0.18
CA GLN A 84 33.26 9.89 0.23
C GLN A 84 33.84 9.02 1.33
N LYS A 85 33.33 9.19 2.56
CA LYS A 85 33.79 8.44 3.74
C LYS A 85 33.46 6.96 3.64
N THR A 86 32.25 6.64 3.17
CA THR A 86 31.78 5.25 3.04
C THR A 86 32.55 4.49 1.97
N ILE A 87 32.84 5.10 0.81
CA ILE A 87 33.63 4.44 -0.24
C ILE A 87 35.10 4.29 0.18
N ARG A 88 35.65 5.24 0.92
CA ARG A 88 37.01 5.08 1.53
C ARG A 88 37.04 3.91 2.51
N LEU A 89 36.00 3.77 3.34
CA LEU A 89 35.89 2.64 4.26
C LEU A 89 35.79 1.32 3.49
N ALA A 90 34.94 1.27 2.45
CA ALA A 90 34.82 0.12 1.57
C ALA A 90 36.18 -0.27 0.91
N ASN A 91 36.94 0.71 0.44
CA ASN A 91 38.25 0.49 -0.14
C ASN A 91 39.25 -0.04 0.91
N LYS A 92 39.27 0.56 2.10
CA LYS A 92 40.12 0.10 3.22
C LYS A 92 39.89 -1.36 3.59
N HIS A 93 38.63 -1.82 3.49
CA HIS A 93 38.24 -3.21 3.81
C HIS A 93 38.15 -4.13 2.57
N GLY A 94 38.66 -3.70 1.40
CA GLY A 94 38.70 -4.53 0.20
C GLY A 94 37.37 -4.76 -0.51
N LEU A 95 36.30 -4.04 -0.13
CA LEU A 95 34.98 -4.18 -0.78
C LEU A 95 34.93 -3.50 -2.15
N ILE A 96 35.82 -2.55 -2.41
CA ILE A 96 36.00 -1.90 -3.72
C ILE A 96 37.47 -1.61 -3.95
N SER A 97 37.99 -1.92 -5.14
CA SER A 97 39.41 -1.72 -5.39
C SER A 97 39.74 -0.25 -5.71
N THR A 98 41.00 0.12 -5.49
CA THR A 98 41.51 1.46 -5.83
C THR A 98 41.40 1.72 -7.35
N GLU A 99 41.68 0.70 -8.18
CA GLU A 99 41.58 0.77 -9.63
C GLU A 99 40.14 1.05 -10.09
N ARG A 100 39.14 0.42 -9.43
CA ARG A 100 37.71 0.67 -9.70
C ARG A 100 37.33 2.12 -9.39
N ILE A 101 37.83 2.68 -8.31
CA ILE A 101 37.61 4.07 -7.92
C ILE A 101 38.29 5.03 -8.90
N GLN A 102 39.50 4.72 -9.35
CA GLN A 102 40.25 5.55 -10.32
C GLN A 102 39.56 5.58 -11.70
N ARG A 103 39.01 4.45 -12.18
CA ARG A 103 38.22 4.42 -13.40
C ARG A 103 37.01 5.34 -13.34
N ALA A 104 36.40 5.50 -12.18
CA ALA A 104 35.27 6.39 -11.98
C ALA A 104 35.63 7.90 -11.94
N GLU A 105 36.89 8.27 -12.13
CA GLU A 105 37.28 9.68 -12.42
C GLU A 105 36.80 10.11 -13.82
N GLN A 106 36.35 9.17 -14.63
CA GLN A 106 35.70 9.39 -15.92
C GLN A 106 34.18 9.24 -15.80
N ASP A 107 33.41 10.16 -16.39
CA ASP A 107 31.94 10.19 -16.28
C ASP A 107 31.25 8.96 -16.92
N ASN A 108 31.90 8.30 -17.86
CA ASN A 108 31.37 7.12 -18.54
C ASN A 108 31.47 5.80 -17.73
N ASP A 109 32.29 5.75 -16.66
CA ASP A 109 32.46 4.55 -15.81
C ASP A 109 32.20 4.85 -14.34
N LYS A 110 30.98 5.29 -14.04
CA LYS A 110 30.55 5.69 -12.69
C LYS A 110 30.51 4.50 -11.73
N ILE A 111 30.90 4.72 -10.46
CA ILE A 111 30.60 3.77 -9.38
C ILE A 111 29.09 3.71 -9.21
N LYS A 112 28.52 2.52 -9.36
CA LYS A 112 27.08 2.29 -9.23
C LYS A 112 26.76 1.90 -7.78
N ILE A 113 25.93 2.69 -7.13
CA ILE A 113 25.59 2.52 -5.71
C ILE A 113 24.07 2.35 -5.56
N ALA A 114 23.67 1.24 -4.90
CA ALA A 114 22.35 1.12 -4.31
C ALA A 114 22.40 1.69 -2.89
N LEU A 115 21.75 2.82 -2.67
CA LEU A 115 21.65 3.46 -1.36
C LEU A 115 20.34 3.03 -0.71
N ALA A 116 20.40 2.32 0.43
CA ALA A 116 19.24 1.83 1.16
C ALA A 116 19.00 2.66 2.43
N ALA A 117 17.77 3.07 2.66
CA ALA A 117 17.33 3.70 3.89
C ALA A 117 15.98 3.13 4.31
N HIS A 118 15.62 3.27 5.57
CA HIS A 118 14.27 2.95 6.04
C HIS A 118 13.53 4.23 6.40
N PHE A 119 12.52 4.58 5.61
CA PHE A 119 11.83 5.87 5.70
C PHE A 119 12.77 7.05 5.46
N SER A 120 13.46 7.03 4.33
CA SER A 120 14.46 8.01 3.88
C SER A 120 14.05 9.49 4.07
N ARG A 121 12.77 9.75 4.25
CA ARG A 121 12.20 11.04 4.60
C ARG A 121 12.63 11.52 6.00
N ALA A 122 12.99 10.62 6.90
CA ALA A 122 13.54 10.97 8.20
C ALA A 122 15.02 11.33 8.10
N ASP A 123 15.79 10.61 7.27
CA ASP A 123 17.24 10.67 7.22
C ASP A 123 17.78 11.73 6.27
N LEU A 124 17.17 11.89 5.09
CA LEU A 124 17.68 12.83 4.07
C LEU A 124 17.77 14.28 4.57
N PRO A 125 16.85 14.80 5.38
CA PRO A 125 16.99 16.15 5.95
C PRO A 125 18.19 16.30 6.88
N GLY A 126 18.70 15.22 7.45
CA GLY A 126 19.93 15.18 8.24
C GLY A 126 21.17 15.62 7.48
N PHE A 127 21.13 15.77 6.14
CA PHE A 127 22.26 16.24 5.34
C PHE A 127 22.18 17.75 5.11
N SER A 128 23.36 18.41 5.16
CA SER A 128 23.50 19.86 4.97
C SER A 128 23.09 20.35 3.58
N ASP A 129 23.06 19.47 2.58
CA ASP A 129 22.69 19.75 1.21
C ASP A 129 21.26 19.26 0.85
N PHE A 130 20.41 19.06 1.85
CA PHE A 130 19.03 18.56 1.64
C PHE A 130 18.22 19.42 0.67
N GLU A 131 18.40 20.74 0.67
CA GLU A 131 17.76 21.65 -0.27
C GLU A 131 18.01 21.25 -1.74
N LYS A 132 19.18 20.66 -2.03
CA LYS A 132 19.53 20.15 -3.36
C LYS A 132 19.09 18.69 -3.52
N LEU A 133 19.21 17.89 -2.47
CA LEU A 133 18.86 16.45 -2.49
C LEU A 133 17.39 16.21 -2.74
N LYS A 134 16.50 16.98 -2.11
CA LYS A 134 15.06 16.84 -2.25
C LYS A 134 14.54 16.95 -3.70
N LYS A 135 15.36 17.56 -4.61
CA LYS A 135 15.06 17.65 -6.05
C LYS A 135 15.69 16.53 -6.88
N ARG A 136 16.57 15.69 -6.28
CA ARG A 136 17.27 14.60 -6.97
C ARG A 136 16.57 13.25 -6.83
N PHE A 137 15.70 13.09 -5.84
CA PHE A 137 14.92 11.90 -5.57
C PHE A 137 13.43 12.17 -5.77
N ASP A 138 12.69 11.13 -6.13
CA ASP A 138 11.25 11.24 -6.38
C ASP A 138 10.46 11.04 -5.08
N ALA A 139 9.37 11.79 -4.88
CA ALA A 139 8.44 11.52 -3.81
C ALA A 139 7.54 10.32 -4.17
N VAL A 140 7.62 9.25 -3.37
CA VAL A 140 6.81 8.05 -3.55
C VAL A 140 6.00 7.81 -2.29
N ARG A 141 4.68 7.85 -2.38
CA ARG A 141 3.79 7.82 -1.22
C ARG A 141 4.16 8.96 -0.24
N LYS A 142 4.80 8.68 0.87
CA LYS A 142 5.18 9.67 1.88
C LYS A 142 6.69 9.66 2.17
N THR A 143 7.51 9.22 1.24
CA THR A 143 8.97 9.14 1.40
C THR A 143 9.69 9.41 0.08
N TYR A 144 11.03 9.36 0.08
CA TYR A 144 11.86 9.59 -1.12
C TYR A 144 12.45 8.28 -1.63
N ALA A 145 12.51 8.13 -2.96
CA ALA A 145 13.15 7.01 -3.64
C ALA A 145 13.58 7.42 -5.06
N THR A 146 14.35 6.57 -5.71
CA THR A 146 14.66 6.75 -7.15
C THR A 146 13.69 5.93 -7.99
N VAL A 147 12.80 6.59 -8.73
CA VAL A 147 11.86 5.94 -9.66
C VAL A 147 12.44 5.94 -11.10
N ARG A 148 12.97 7.05 -11.55
CA ARG A 148 13.42 7.24 -12.93
C ARG A 148 14.94 7.08 -13.03
N ASN A 149 15.66 8.18 -13.13
CA ASN A 149 17.11 8.20 -13.34
C ASN A 149 17.86 8.26 -12.01
N PRO A 150 19.01 7.56 -11.88
CA PRO A 150 19.86 7.66 -10.71
C PRO A 150 20.39 9.09 -10.54
N ALA A 151 20.62 9.48 -9.30
CA ALA A 151 21.29 10.75 -8.98
C ALA A 151 22.82 10.60 -9.15
N VAL A 152 23.46 11.61 -9.71
CA VAL A 152 24.93 11.59 -9.90
C VAL A 152 25.59 12.49 -8.86
N PHE A 153 26.60 11.95 -8.16
CA PHE A 153 27.42 12.65 -7.18
C PHE A 153 28.90 12.54 -7.55
N GLN A 154 29.72 13.48 -7.06
CA GLN A 154 31.13 13.56 -7.36
C GLN A 154 31.98 13.70 -6.09
N PRO A 155 32.04 12.66 -5.23
CA PRO A 155 32.90 12.69 -4.05
C PRO A 155 34.39 12.62 -4.41
N LYS A 156 35.24 13.31 -3.64
CA LYS A 156 36.71 13.21 -3.76
C LYS A 156 37.22 12.04 -2.92
N ILE A 157 37.21 10.83 -3.48
CA ILE A 157 37.53 9.59 -2.76
C ILE A 157 39.05 9.45 -2.60
N ILE A 158 39.79 9.49 -3.70
CA ILE A 158 41.25 9.37 -3.74
C ILE A 158 41.84 10.69 -4.30
N LYS A 159 42.86 11.20 -3.63
CA LYS A 159 43.60 12.42 -4.05
C LYS A 159 42.70 13.63 -4.36
N ARG A 160 43.05 14.40 -5.44
CA ARG A 160 42.37 15.67 -5.76
C ARG A 160 41.23 15.57 -6.75
N ARG A 161 41.11 14.44 -7.48
CA ARG A 161 40.09 14.28 -8.53
C ARG A 161 38.79 13.71 -7.93
N PRO A 162 37.62 14.22 -8.35
CA PRO A 162 36.35 13.62 -7.95
C PRO A 162 36.10 12.32 -8.73
N SER A 163 35.47 11.34 -8.08
CA SER A 163 34.98 10.12 -8.74
C SER A 163 33.49 10.27 -8.96
N PHE A 164 33.01 9.89 -10.15
CA PHE A 164 31.54 9.91 -10.44
C PHE A 164 30.85 8.72 -9.84
N CYS A 165 29.78 8.99 -9.10
CA CYS A 165 28.94 7.98 -8.49
C CYS A 165 27.51 8.10 -9.02
N SER A 166 26.95 6.99 -9.49
CA SER A 166 25.56 6.86 -9.90
C SER A 166 24.78 6.18 -8.77
N VAL A 167 23.91 6.93 -8.10
CA VAL A 167 23.23 6.49 -6.86
C VAL A 167 21.73 6.29 -7.11
N ARG A 168 21.23 5.10 -6.79
CA ARG A 168 19.80 4.80 -6.68
C ARG A 168 19.41 4.69 -5.22
N LEU A 169 18.47 5.49 -4.80
CA LEU A 169 17.89 5.42 -3.46
C LEU A 169 16.73 4.41 -3.43
N TYR A 170 16.84 3.42 -2.58
CA TYR A 170 15.79 2.48 -2.24
C TYR A 170 15.30 2.73 -0.81
N ASP A 171 14.02 2.99 -0.66
CA ASP A 171 13.41 3.07 0.66
C ASP A 171 12.80 1.71 1.02
N THR A 172 13.35 1.05 2.02
CA THR A 172 12.93 -0.29 2.41
C THR A 172 11.49 -0.35 2.91
N ARG A 173 10.93 0.77 3.38
CA ARG A 173 9.50 0.87 3.73
C ARG A 173 8.58 0.72 2.51
N LEU A 174 9.01 1.16 1.32
CA LEU A 174 8.28 0.97 0.07
C LEU A 174 8.34 -0.46 -0.44
N LEU A 175 9.33 -1.21 0.04
CA LEU A 175 9.58 -2.62 -0.26
C LEU A 175 9.14 -3.56 0.88
N ALA A 176 8.53 -3.02 1.94
CA ALA A 176 8.02 -3.78 3.07
C ALA A 176 6.59 -4.28 2.79
N PRO A 177 6.25 -5.52 3.16
CA PRO A 177 4.89 -6.03 3.11
C PRO A 177 3.94 -5.21 4.00
N THR A 178 2.66 -5.19 3.64
CA THR A 178 1.62 -4.54 4.45
C THR A 178 1.62 -5.09 5.89
N GLY A 179 1.56 -4.21 6.86
CA GLY A 179 1.66 -4.57 8.28
C GLY A 179 3.09 -4.74 8.82
N SER A 180 4.11 -4.82 7.96
CA SER A 180 5.53 -4.97 8.33
C SER A 180 6.39 -3.75 8.00
N GLY A 181 5.77 -2.58 7.89
CA GLY A 181 6.43 -1.34 7.44
C GLY A 181 7.30 -0.64 8.49
N SER A 182 7.51 -1.18 9.69
CA SER A 182 8.50 -0.67 10.65
C SER A 182 9.83 -1.43 10.53
N LEU A 183 10.94 -0.76 10.83
CA LEU A 183 12.26 -1.36 10.79
C LEU A 183 12.40 -2.53 11.77
N ASP A 184 11.77 -2.43 12.92
CA ASP A 184 11.71 -3.50 13.93
C ASP A 184 11.07 -4.78 13.35
N LYS A 185 9.92 -4.66 12.70
CA LYS A 185 9.25 -5.79 12.05
C LYS A 185 10.06 -6.38 10.90
N LEU A 186 10.74 -5.54 10.11
CA LEU A 186 11.64 -6.02 9.06
C LEU A 186 12.83 -6.77 9.66
N GLY A 187 13.40 -6.24 10.74
CA GLY A 187 14.47 -6.90 11.48
C GLY A 187 14.05 -8.26 12.03
N ALA A 188 12.85 -8.33 12.63
CA ALA A 188 12.29 -9.59 13.14
C ALA A 188 12.07 -10.62 11.99
N LEU A 189 11.55 -10.20 10.84
CA LEU A 189 11.39 -11.05 9.66
C LEU A 189 12.71 -11.59 9.11
N LEU A 190 13.80 -10.84 9.26
CA LEU A 190 15.15 -11.24 8.83
C LEU A 190 15.89 -12.08 9.88
N GLY A 191 15.35 -12.24 11.09
CA GLY A 191 16.08 -12.80 12.23
C GLY A 191 17.19 -11.87 12.76
N ILE A 192 17.16 -10.59 12.41
CA ILE A 192 18.10 -9.55 12.84
C ILE A 192 17.32 -8.52 13.66
N ALA A 193 16.99 -8.84 14.91
CA ALA A 193 16.18 -7.98 15.75
C ALA A 193 16.77 -6.56 15.87
N LYS A 194 15.88 -5.55 15.77
CA LYS A 194 16.25 -4.18 16.13
C LYS A 194 16.67 -4.13 17.59
N LEU A 195 17.73 -3.40 17.88
CA LEU A 195 18.19 -3.23 19.25
C LEU A 195 17.37 -2.14 19.96
N SER A 196 17.35 -2.19 21.28
CA SER A 196 16.84 -1.12 22.14
C SER A 196 18.00 -0.31 22.71
N VAL A 197 17.73 0.94 23.04
CA VAL A 197 18.63 1.78 23.81
C VAL A 197 18.12 1.91 25.25
N PRO A 198 19.02 2.04 26.25
CA PRO A 198 18.62 2.18 27.64
C PRO A 198 17.83 3.48 27.88
N GLU A 199 17.04 3.51 28.95
CA GLU A 199 16.51 4.75 29.49
C GLU A 199 17.66 5.61 30.04
N VAL A 200 17.52 6.91 29.94
CA VAL A 200 18.55 7.86 30.40
C VAL A 200 17.92 8.97 31.24
N GLU A 201 18.72 9.53 32.13
CA GLU A 201 18.33 10.65 32.96
C GLU A 201 18.41 11.97 32.15
N ASN A 202 17.34 12.72 32.10
CA ASN A 202 17.31 14.03 31.44
C ASN A 202 17.87 15.14 32.36
N LYS A 203 17.92 16.38 31.90
CA LYS A 203 18.42 17.54 32.69
C LYS A 203 17.64 17.79 33.99
N SER A 204 16.37 17.36 34.03
CA SER A 204 15.48 17.51 35.20
C SER A 204 15.51 16.28 36.12
N SER A 205 16.54 15.43 36.05
CA SER A 205 16.69 14.18 36.80
C SER A 205 15.54 13.19 36.65
N GLN A 206 14.87 13.20 35.50
CA GLN A 206 13.80 12.25 35.16
C GLN A 206 14.33 11.19 34.21
N MET A 207 13.98 9.93 34.44
CA MET A 207 14.25 8.84 33.51
C MET A 207 13.33 8.96 32.29
N VAL A 208 13.91 9.03 31.12
CA VAL A 208 13.21 9.13 29.83
C VAL A 208 13.70 8.05 28.86
N ALA A 209 12.84 7.67 27.91
CA ALA A 209 13.21 6.72 26.87
C ALA A 209 14.44 7.23 26.09
N GLY A 210 15.52 6.48 26.03
CA GLY A 210 16.79 6.89 25.42
C GLY A 210 16.65 7.30 23.95
N ILE A 211 15.68 6.71 23.23
CA ILE A 211 15.39 7.07 21.83
C ILE A 211 15.00 8.55 21.66
N THR A 212 14.51 9.21 22.70
CA THR A 212 14.20 10.64 22.67
C THR A 212 15.41 11.52 22.97
N ARG A 213 16.45 10.93 23.54
CA ARG A 213 17.68 11.61 24.00
C ARG A 213 18.93 10.86 23.55
N MET A 214 19.02 10.60 22.24
CA MET A 214 20.16 9.90 21.64
C MET A 214 21.51 10.58 21.91
N ASP A 215 21.51 11.87 22.21
CA ASP A 215 22.71 12.60 22.64
C ASP A 215 23.21 12.16 24.03
N ILE A 216 22.29 11.86 24.94
CA ILE A 216 22.65 11.34 26.27
C ILE A 216 23.08 9.88 26.15
N VAL A 217 22.33 9.07 25.38
CA VAL A 217 22.71 7.67 25.11
C VAL A 217 24.09 7.60 24.48
N GLN A 218 24.43 8.45 23.52
CA GLN A 218 25.74 8.52 22.89
C GLN A 218 26.86 8.82 23.91
N ARG A 219 26.58 9.72 24.88
CA ARG A 219 27.58 10.12 25.91
C ARG A 219 27.74 9.04 26.94
N ASP A 220 26.66 8.49 27.48
CA ASP A 220 26.66 7.65 28.68
C ASP A 220 26.73 6.15 28.37
N HIS A 221 26.24 5.75 27.18
CA HIS A 221 26.17 4.37 26.72
C HIS A 221 26.68 4.25 25.26
N PRO A 222 27.95 4.64 24.98
CA PRO A 222 28.47 4.75 23.62
C PRO A 222 28.49 3.44 22.82
N VAL A 223 28.68 2.32 23.48
CA VAL A 223 28.73 0.99 22.84
C VAL A 223 27.32 0.56 22.40
N GLU A 224 26.34 0.71 23.27
CA GLU A 224 24.93 0.42 23.00
C GLU A 224 24.40 1.34 21.89
N PHE A 225 24.75 2.63 21.93
CA PHE A 225 24.43 3.61 20.91
C PHE A 225 25.00 3.21 19.54
N GLU A 226 26.30 2.89 19.46
CA GLU A 226 26.94 2.51 18.20
C GLU A 226 26.33 1.24 17.62
N ASN A 227 26.10 0.23 18.45
CA ASN A 227 25.48 -1.03 18.03
C ASN A 227 24.06 -0.81 17.52
N TYR A 228 23.28 0.04 18.20
CA TYR A 228 21.92 0.40 17.79
C TYR A 228 21.91 1.08 16.42
N ALA A 229 22.71 2.14 16.24
CA ALA A 229 22.77 2.91 15.02
C ALA A 229 23.24 2.07 13.81
N ILE A 230 24.28 1.24 14.01
CA ILE A 230 24.76 0.32 12.96
C ILE A 230 23.70 -0.73 12.61
N ARG A 231 22.95 -1.23 13.59
CA ARG A 231 21.93 -2.25 13.38
C ARG A 231 20.83 -1.76 12.44
N ASP A 232 20.40 -0.54 12.56
CA ASP A 232 19.36 0.03 11.70
C ASP A 232 19.80 0.10 10.23
N ALA A 233 21.03 0.53 9.95
CA ALA A 233 21.61 0.48 8.62
C ALA A 233 21.80 -0.96 8.09
N GLN A 234 22.18 -1.92 8.95
CA GLN A 234 22.33 -3.34 8.60
C GLN A 234 20.99 -3.98 8.20
N ILE A 235 19.90 -3.67 8.91
CA ILE A 235 18.56 -4.15 8.57
C ILE A 235 18.15 -3.64 7.19
N ALA A 236 18.40 -2.36 6.90
CA ALA A 236 18.06 -1.77 5.59
C ALA A 236 18.78 -2.49 4.43
N VAL A 237 20.09 -2.76 4.55
CA VAL A 237 20.86 -3.52 3.55
C VAL A 237 20.35 -4.95 3.43
N SER A 238 20.17 -5.64 4.57
CA SER A 238 19.76 -7.05 4.58
C SER A 238 18.36 -7.22 3.97
N TRP A 239 17.45 -6.26 4.20
CA TRP A 239 16.15 -6.27 3.56
C TRP A 239 16.24 -6.09 2.04
N LEU A 240 17.08 -5.17 1.56
CA LEU A 240 17.29 -4.97 0.13
C LEU A 240 17.89 -6.22 -0.54
N ILE A 241 18.81 -6.92 0.13
CA ILE A 241 19.33 -8.23 -0.33
C ILE A 241 18.19 -9.25 -0.41
N LYS A 242 17.32 -9.32 0.61
CA LYS A 242 16.18 -10.24 0.62
C LYS A 242 15.18 -9.96 -0.52
N ILE A 243 14.97 -8.69 -0.86
CA ILE A 243 14.14 -8.30 -2.02
C ILE A 243 14.80 -8.71 -3.35
N ASP A 244 16.13 -8.66 -3.44
CA ASP A 244 16.82 -9.11 -4.65
C ASP A 244 16.80 -10.65 -4.79
N GLU A 245 16.93 -11.39 -3.69
CA GLU A 245 16.70 -12.85 -3.66
C GLU A 245 15.26 -13.18 -4.13
N PHE A 246 14.27 -12.44 -3.65
CA PHE A 246 12.89 -12.60 -4.11
C PHE A 246 12.75 -12.31 -5.61
N ARG A 247 13.38 -11.25 -6.11
CA ARG A 247 13.43 -10.90 -7.53
C ARG A 247 14.04 -12.05 -8.35
N GLU A 248 15.15 -12.65 -7.87
CA GLU A 248 15.82 -13.78 -8.54
C GLU A 248 14.92 -15.01 -8.59
N ASN A 249 14.32 -15.39 -7.46
CA ASN A 249 13.39 -16.52 -7.37
C ASN A 249 12.19 -16.35 -8.32
N TRP A 250 11.82 -15.11 -8.59
CA TRP A 250 10.74 -14.80 -9.53
C TRP A 250 11.21 -14.56 -10.97
N ASN A 251 12.52 -14.72 -11.24
CA ASN A 251 13.16 -14.49 -12.54
C ASN A 251 12.87 -13.09 -13.12
N LEU A 252 12.78 -12.08 -12.26
CA LEU A 252 12.58 -10.71 -12.71
C LEU A 252 13.90 -10.06 -13.11
N ASP A 253 13.90 -9.30 -14.20
CA ASP A 253 15.11 -8.62 -14.70
C ASP A 253 15.60 -7.50 -13.80
N ASN A 254 14.70 -6.85 -13.07
CA ASN A 254 15.01 -5.60 -12.41
C ASN A 254 14.41 -5.49 -11.00
N LEU A 255 15.17 -4.88 -10.12
CA LEU A 255 14.73 -4.44 -8.81
C LEU A 255 13.89 -3.16 -8.96
N GLY A 256 12.61 -3.25 -8.61
CA GLY A 256 11.71 -2.10 -8.64
C GLY A 256 11.77 -1.24 -7.37
N PRO A 257 11.33 0.02 -7.42
CA PRO A 257 11.34 0.90 -6.24
C PRO A 257 10.24 0.57 -5.21
N THR A 258 9.27 -0.28 -5.55
CA THR A 258 8.15 -0.67 -4.68
C THR A 258 7.76 -2.12 -4.92
N ILE A 259 7.15 -2.79 -3.94
CA ILE A 259 6.62 -4.16 -4.12
C ILE A 259 5.63 -4.19 -5.30
N GLY A 260 4.74 -3.21 -5.41
CA GLY A 260 3.78 -3.16 -6.52
C GLY A 260 4.43 -3.07 -7.90
N SER A 261 5.64 -2.51 -8.01
CA SER A 261 6.38 -2.51 -9.28
C SER A 261 6.95 -3.88 -9.63
N LEU A 262 7.28 -4.72 -8.65
CA LEU A 262 7.68 -6.11 -8.86
C LEU A 262 6.49 -6.96 -9.35
N GLY A 263 5.31 -6.78 -8.75
CA GLY A 263 4.08 -7.43 -9.20
C GLY A 263 3.72 -7.07 -10.65
N ALA A 264 3.79 -5.78 -10.99
CA ALA A 264 3.56 -5.33 -12.37
C ALA A 264 4.59 -5.90 -13.36
N ALA A 265 5.86 -5.97 -12.96
CA ALA A 265 6.92 -6.55 -13.80
C ALA A 265 6.66 -8.05 -14.06
N LYS A 266 6.19 -8.79 -13.03
CA LYS A 266 5.84 -10.20 -13.19
C LYS A 266 4.64 -10.41 -14.11
N ILE A 267 3.60 -9.59 -13.98
CA ILE A 267 2.45 -9.63 -14.90
C ILE A 267 2.91 -9.43 -16.34
N ARG A 268 3.76 -8.42 -16.59
CA ARG A 268 4.30 -8.15 -17.93
C ARG A 268 5.14 -9.30 -18.47
N GLN A 269 5.96 -9.92 -17.62
CA GLN A 269 6.75 -11.09 -17.99
C GLN A 269 5.86 -12.26 -18.41
N VAL A 270 4.78 -12.51 -17.68
CA VAL A 270 3.83 -13.58 -17.98
C VAL A 270 3.04 -13.28 -19.26
N LEU A 271 2.69 -12.02 -19.50
CA LEU A 271 2.03 -11.60 -20.74
C LEU A 271 2.95 -11.77 -21.95
N GLY A 272 4.26 -11.53 -21.80
CA GLY A 272 5.24 -11.71 -22.86
C GLY A 272 4.92 -10.91 -24.11
N GLU A 273 4.85 -11.55 -25.27
CA GLU A 273 4.53 -10.93 -26.57
C GLU A 273 3.07 -10.49 -26.65
N ASP A 274 2.17 -11.13 -25.90
CA ASP A 274 0.75 -10.79 -25.86
C ASP A 274 0.45 -9.50 -25.03
N GLU A 275 1.46 -8.88 -24.38
CA GLU A 275 1.26 -7.76 -23.46
C GLU A 275 0.43 -6.63 -24.09
N CYS A 276 0.81 -6.20 -25.28
CA CYS A 276 0.15 -5.08 -25.94
C CYS A 276 -1.27 -5.44 -26.37
N GLU A 277 -1.45 -6.63 -26.93
CA GLU A 277 -2.76 -7.09 -27.37
C GLU A 277 -3.71 -7.28 -26.18
N PHE A 278 -3.23 -7.94 -25.10
CA PHE A 278 -4.02 -8.17 -23.90
C PHE A 278 -4.44 -6.85 -23.23
N LEU A 279 -3.54 -5.90 -23.11
CA LEU A 279 -3.81 -4.60 -22.49
C LEU A 279 -4.55 -3.62 -23.43
N GLY A 280 -4.80 -3.99 -24.69
CA GLY A 280 -5.42 -3.12 -25.67
C GLY A 280 -4.54 -1.91 -26.02
N LEU A 281 -3.23 -2.13 -26.14
CA LEU A 281 -2.25 -1.10 -26.46
C LEU A 281 -1.76 -1.24 -27.90
N GLU A 282 -1.40 -0.10 -28.50
CA GLU A 282 -0.76 -0.01 -29.82
C GLU A 282 0.30 1.09 -29.82
N HIS A 283 1.21 1.04 -30.80
CA HIS A 283 2.18 2.11 -30.96
C HIS A 283 1.50 3.41 -31.39
N GLY A 284 1.85 4.51 -30.74
CA GLY A 284 1.42 5.82 -31.16
C GLY A 284 1.87 6.13 -32.60
N PRO A 285 1.12 6.97 -33.35
CA PRO A 285 1.31 7.17 -34.79
C PRO A 285 2.68 7.72 -35.17
N THR A 286 3.43 8.32 -34.25
CA THR A 286 4.70 8.99 -34.52
C THR A 286 5.91 8.31 -33.90
N SER A 287 5.76 7.23 -33.12
CA SER A 287 6.85 6.62 -32.39
C SER A 287 6.77 5.10 -32.31
N LYS A 288 7.90 4.44 -32.52
CA LYS A 288 8.06 3.00 -32.28
C LYS A 288 8.65 2.70 -30.89
N ARG A 289 8.78 3.72 -30.03
CA ARG A 289 9.34 3.53 -28.67
C ARG A 289 8.28 2.93 -27.75
N ARG A 290 8.67 1.99 -26.90
CA ARG A 290 7.79 1.31 -25.94
C ARG A 290 7.08 2.27 -24.97
N ASN A 291 7.66 3.44 -24.71
CA ASN A 291 7.06 4.43 -23.81
C ASN A 291 5.95 5.26 -24.46
N ASP A 292 5.72 5.10 -25.75
CA ASP A 292 4.74 5.87 -26.54
C ASP A 292 3.55 4.99 -26.94
N MET A 293 3.28 3.94 -26.16
CA MET A 293 2.08 3.10 -26.34
C MET A 293 0.83 3.87 -25.93
N VAL A 294 -0.19 3.76 -26.76
CA VAL A 294 -1.53 4.33 -26.54
C VAL A 294 -2.58 3.21 -26.54
N PHE A 295 -3.72 3.47 -25.93
CA PHE A 295 -4.84 2.53 -26.03
C PHE A 295 -5.39 2.47 -27.44
N LYS A 296 -5.78 1.27 -27.89
CA LYS A 296 -6.52 1.07 -29.14
C LYS A 296 -7.80 1.89 -29.17
N SER A 297 -8.28 2.24 -30.35
CA SER A 297 -9.43 3.12 -30.58
C SER A 297 -10.69 2.66 -29.85
N GLY A 298 -10.94 1.34 -29.76
CA GLY A 298 -12.07 0.78 -29.01
C GLY A 298 -12.10 1.17 -27.53
N ILE A 299 -10.91 1.36 -26.90
CA ILE A 299 -10.80 1.84 -25.54
C ILE A 299 -10.79 3.37 -25.49
N VAL A 300 -9.95 4.03 -26.30
CA VAL A 300 -9.77 5.50 -26.29
C VAL A 300 -11.10 6.23 -26.44
N ASN A 301 -11.90 5.83 -27.43
CA ASN A 301 -13.19 6.46 -27.74
C ASN A 301 -14.23 6.30 -26.63
N ASN A 302 -14.02 5.32 -25.73
CA ASN A 302 -14.95 4.98 -24.67
C ASN A 302 -14.32 5.13 -23.26
N ILE A 303 -13.13 5.70 -23.16
CA ILE A 303 -12.32 5.64 -21.93
C ILE A 303 -13.01 6.25 -20.72
N SER A 304 -13.70 7.37 -20.87
CA SER A 304 -14.44 8.02 -19.79
C SER A 304 -15.67 7.21 -19.37
N PHE A 305 -16.38 6.62 -20.32
CA PHE A 305 -17.52 5.76 -20.05
C PHE A 305 -17.09 4.51 -19.27
N ILE A 306 -16.02 3.85 -19.69
CA ILE A 306 -15.43 2.69 -19.02
C ILE A 306 -14.93 3.09 -17.61
N ALA A 307 -14.22 4.21 -17.51
CA ALA A 307 -13.67 4.67 -16.23
C ALA A 307 -14.77 5.06 -15.23
N ASN A 308 -15.91 5.63 -15.69
CA ASN A 308 -17.04 5.92 -14.82
C ASN A 308 -17.63 4.66 -14.19
N SER A 309 -17.55 3.50 -14.87
CA SER A 309 -17.98 2.20 -14.33
C SER A 309 -16.96 1.56 -13.36
N PHE A 310 -15.76 2.14 -13.22
CA PHE A 310 -14.78 1.71 -12.24
C PHE A 310 -15.09 2.30 -10.87
N HIS A 311 -15.40 1.47 -9.91
CA HIS A 311 -15.60 1.84 -8.51
C HIS A 311 -14.68 1.00 -7.60
N GLY A 312 -14.41 1.48 -6.39
CA GLY A 312 -13.75 0.71 -5.34
C GLY A 312 -14.63 -0.43 -4.83
N GLY A 313 -14.14 -1.14 -3.83
CA GLY A 313 -14.93 -2.18 -3.15
C GLY A 313 -16.15 -1.59 -2.42
N ARG A 314 -17.17 -2.44 -2.19
CA ARG A 314 -18.36 -2.08 -1.43
C ARG A 314 -17.99 -1.89 0.04
N ASN A 315 -18.30 -0.73 0.61
CA ASN A 315 -18.05 -0.45 2.02
C ASN A 315 -19.30 0.19 2.63
N GLU A 316 -19.97 -0.54 3.51
CA GLU A 316 -21.23 -0.14 4.11
C GLU A 316 -21.34 -0.64 5.54
N THR A 317 -22.06 0.14 6.39
CA THR A 317 -22.47 -0.25 7.72
C THR A 317 -24.01 -0.20 7.78
N PHE A 318 -24.64 -1.29 8.13
CA PHE A 318 -26.09 -1.44 8.08
C PHE A 318 -26.76 -1.25 9.44
N VAL A 319 -25.99 -1.50 10.52
CA VAL A 319 -26.47 -1.33 11.90
C VAL A 319 -25.47 -0.50 12.70
N HIS A 320 -25.97 0.28 13.65
CA HIS A 320 -25.20 1.22 14.44
C HIS A 320 -25.52 1.04 15.93
N GLY A 321 -24.51 0.93 16.76
CA GLY A 321 -24.62 0.73 18.19
C GLY A 321 -23.90 -0.51 18.68
N ILE A 322 -24.25 -0.95 19.87
CA ILE A 322 -23.69 -2.14 20.52
C ILE A 322 -24.68 -3.27 20.35
N TYR A 323 -24.18 -4.42 19.88
CA TYR A 323 -24.98 -5.60 19.61
C TYR A 323 -24.37 -6.79 20.34
N ASP A 324 -25.21 -7.49 21.09
CA ASP A 324 -24.93 -8.80 21.69
C ASP A 324 -25.39 -9.90 20.76
N SER A 325 -24.65 -10.99 20.71
CA SER A 325 -25.07 -12.23 20.06
C SER A 325 -25.19 -13.35 21.06
N GLU A 326 -25.97 -14.38 20.71
CA GLU A 326 -25.99 -15.62 21.44
C GLU A 326 -24.74 -16.46 21.17
N PRO A 327 -24.27 -17.28 22.14
CA PRO A 327 -23.07 -18.10 21.92
C PRO A 327 -23.18 -19.07 20.74
N GLN A 328 -24.41 -19.51 20.42
CA GLN A 328 -24.67 -20.40 19.29
C GLN A 328 -24.76 -19.69 17.95
N ARG A 329 -24.86 -18.35 17.95
CA ARG A 329 -24.97 -17.52 16.76
C ARG A 329 -24.09 -16.27 16.90
N PRO A 330 -22.75 -16.45 17.01
CA PRO A 330 -21.80 -15.34 17.15
C PRO A 330 -21.76 -14.48 15.89
N TYR A 331 -21.26 -13.25 16.02
CA TYR A 331 -20.88 -12.46 14.86
C TYR A 331 -19.63 -13.04 14.21
N LEU A 332 -19.70 -13.30 12.91
CA LEU A 332 -18.67 -13.90 12.10
C LEU A 332 -18.23 -12.93 11.01
N ASP A 333 -16.92 -12.72 10.90
CA ASP A 333 -16.27 -11.87 9.89
C ASP A 333 -15.79 -12.77 8.75
N TRP A 334 -16.53 -12.76 7.65
CA TRP A 334 -16.29 -13.53 6.45
C TRP A 334 -15.58 -12.70 5.38
N ASP A 335 -14.77 -13.35 4.57
CA ASP A 335 -14.02 -12.71 3.48
C ASP A 335 -14.02 -13.61 2.23
N LEU A 336 -14.02 -13.01 1.04
CA LEU A 336 -13.84 -13.79 -0.19
C LEU A 336 -12.39 -14.26 -0.31
N ALA A 337 -12.22 -15.56 -0.53
CA ALA A 337 -10.91 -16.18 -0.66
C ALA A 337 -10.12 -15.64 -1.87
N GLY A 338 -9.10 -14.85 -1.61
CA GLY A 338 -8.26 -14.27 -2.65
C GLY A 338 -9.04 -13.42 -3.67
N ALA A 339 -9.96 -12.60 -3.21
CA ALA A 339 -10.95 -11.88 -4.00
C ALA A 339 -10.43 -11.31 -5.33
N TYR A 340 -9.54 -10.34 -5.27
CA TYR A 340 -9.03 -9.67 -6.47
C TYR A 340 -8.16 -10.58 -7.35
N SER A 341 -7.38 -11.47 -6.76
CA SER A 341 -6.60 -12.46 -7.50
C SER A 341 -7.53 -13.39 -8.28
N THR A 342 -8.57 -13.91 -7.64
CA THR A 342 -9.58 -14.74 -8.30
C THR A 342 -10.33 -13.95 -9.40
N GLY A 343 -10.69 -12.68 -9.12
CA GLY A 343 -11.33 -11.83 -10.11
C GLY A 343 -10.45 -11.55 -11.35
N MET A 344 -9.14 -11.46 -11.17
CA MET A 344 -8.19 -11.31 -12.28
C MET A 344 -8.19 -12.55 -13.20
N ALA A 345 -8.44 -13.74 -12.69
CA ALA A 345 -8.52 -14.97 -13.46
C ALA A 345 -9.70 -15.01 -14.45
N PHE A 346 -10.68 -14.13 -14.30
CA PHE A 346 -11.77 -13.98 -15.25
C PHE A 346 -11.29 -13.52 -16.63
N LEU A 347 -10.24 -12.71 -16.70
CA LEU A 347 -9.82 -12.02 -17.90
C LEU A 347 -9.18 -12.96 -18.91
N ARG A 348 -9.71 -12.96 -20.13
CA ARG A 348 -9.15 -13.54 -21.36
C ARG A 348 -8.77 -12.39 -22.31
N MET A 349 -8.32 -12.71 -23.50
CA MET A 349 -8.02 -11.75 -24.57
C MET A 349 -9.31 -11.09 -25.09
N PRO A 350 -9.56 -9.78 -24.86
CA PRO A 350 -10.74 -9.14 -25.41
C PRO A 350 -10.55 -8.82 -26.89
N ASP A 351 -11.66 -8.81 -27.62
CA ASP A 351 -11.69 -8.26 -28.98
C ASP A 351 -11.84 -6.73 -28.93
N TRP A 352 -10.71 -6.06 -28.86
CA TRP A 352 -10.65 -4.59 -28.77
C TRP A 352 -11.12 -3.87 -30.03
N SER A 353 -11.12 -4.57 -31.18
CA SER A 353 -11.44 -3.98 -32.48
C SER A 353 -12.93 -3.89 -32.72
N ASN A 354 -13.73 -4.71 -32.02
CA ASN A 354 -15.17 -4.82 -32.22
C ASN A 354 -15.96 -4.52 -30.93
N PRO A 355 -15.88 -3.27 -30.38
CA PRO A 355 -16.72 -2.88 -29.26
C PRO A 355 -18.22 -2.88 -29.68
N ILE A 356 -19.06 -3.48 -28.85
CA ILE A 356 -20.52 -3.56 -29.12
C ILE A 356 -21.21 -2.53 -28.24
N HIS A 357 -21.81 -1.52 -28.88
CA HIS A 357 -22.69 -0.55 -28.23
C HIS A 357 -24.12 -1.06 -28.24
N THR A 358 -24.80 -1.05 -27.11
CA THR A 358 -26.16 -1.58 -27.00
C THR A 358 -26.94 -0.92 -25.86
N THR A 359 -28.25 -0.84 -26.01
CA THR A 359 -29.21 -0.50 -24.96
C THR A 359 -30.07 -1.72 -24.56
N ASP A 360 -29.78 -2.87 -25.13
CA ASP A 360 -30.43 -4.12 -24.77
C ASP A 360 -29.83 -4.67 -23.46
N LEU A 361 -30.67 -4.79 -22.43
CA LEU A 361 -30.26 -5.28 -21.11
C LEU A 361 -29.77 -6.74 -21.20
N GLU A 362 -30.47 -7.61 -21.91
CA GLU A 362 -30.12 -9.03 -22.00
C GLU A 362 -28.74 -9.23 -22.63
N ALA A 363 -28.38 -8.41 -23.61
CA ALA A 363 -27.03 -8.45 -24.18
C ALA A 363 -25.91 -8.07 -23.19
N LEU A 364 -26.23 -7.27 -22.16
CA LEU A 364 -25.27 -6.83 -21.12
C LEU A 364 -25.19 -7.80 -19.93
N LEU A 365 -26.16 -8.70 -19.77
CA LEU A 365 -26.20 -9.67 -18.67
C LEU A 365 -25.34 -10.92 -18.91
N ASP A 366 -24.74 -11.02 -20.08
CA ASP A 366 -23.84 -12.12 -20.44
C ASP A 366 -22.56 -12.07 -19.59
N ILE A 367 -22.49 -12.94 -18.60
CA ILE A 367 -21.38 -13.01 -17.63
C ILE A 367 -20.06 -13.53 -18.22
N ASP A 368 -20.03 -13.94 -19.49
CA ASP A 368 -18.82 -14.37 -20.19
C ASP A 368 -18.22 -13.26 -21.08
N THR A 369 -18.50 -12.02 -20.77
CA THR A 369 -18.02 -10.83 -21.49
C THR A 369 -17.61 -9.70 -20.55
N CYS A 370 -16.86 -8.73 -21.08
CA CYS A 370 -16.54 -7.49 -20.36
C CYS A 370 -17.60 -6.43 -20.72
N ALA A 371 -18.67 -6.32 -19.94
CA ALA A 371 -19.75 -5.36 -20.15
C ALA A 371 -19.75 -4.26 -19.08
N VAL A 372 -19.97 -3.01 -19.52
CA VAL A 372 -20.19 -1.83 -18.68
C VAL A 372 -21.40 -1.06 -19.20
N ALA A 373 -22.16 -0.43 -18.31
CA ALA A 373 -23.38 0.27 -18.68
C ALA A 373 -23.64 1.50 -17.82
N GLN A 374 -24.37 2.46 -18.37
CA GLN A 374 -25.07 3.51 -17.64
C GLN A 374 -26.55 3.16 -17.64
N VAL A 375 -27.14 3.06 -16.43
CA VAL A 375 -28.53 2.65 -16.26
C VAL A 375 -29.27 3.58 -15.31
N LYS A 376 -30.57 3.78 -15.55
CA LYS A 376 -31.51 4.28 -14.56
C LYS A 376 -32.21 3.07 -13.96
N PHE A 377 -32.34 3.03 -12.63
CA PHE A 377 -32.84 1.85 -11.92
C PHE A 377 -33.75 2.21 -10.76
N GLU A 378 -34.58 1.24 -10.40
CA GLU A 378 -35.45 1.26 -9.24
C GLU A 378 -35.58 -0.17 -8.69
N PHE A 379 -35.18 -0.39 -7.44
CA PHE A 379 -35.34 -1.64 -6.71
C PHE A 379 -36.70 -1.68 -5.99
N PRO A 380 -37.24 -2.87 -5.72
CA PRO A 380 -38.38 -3.02 -4.80
C PRO A 380 -38.10 -2.36 -3.45
N PRO A 381 -39.09 -1.73 -2.80
CA PRO A 381 -38.89 -0.98 -1.56
C PRO A 381 -38.33 -1.82 -0.39
N ASP A 382 -38.56 -3.12 -0.38
CA ASP A 382 -38.08 -4.08 0.64
C ASP A 382 -36.69 -4.66 0.35
N THR A 383 -36.02 -4.22 -0.72
CA THR A 383 -34.67 -4.69 -1.04
C THR A 383 -33.66 -4.33 0.05
N ARG A 384 -33.14 -5.34 0.74
CA ARG A 384 -32.21 -5.15 1.89
C ARG A 384 -30.84 -4.60 1.49
N PHE A 385 -30.30 -5.07 0.37
CA PHE A 385 -28.92 -4.81 -0.06
C PHE A 385 -28.87 -4.49 -1.56
N PRO A 386 -29.36 -3.32 -2.01
CA PRO A 386 -29.29 -2.93 -3.43
C PRO A 386 -27.88 -3.09 -3.98
N SER A 387 -27.73 -3.62 -5.21
CA SER A 387 -26.44 -4.00 -5.75
C SER A 387 -25.78 -2.95 -6.67
N LEU A 388 -26.54 -1.94 -7.12
CA LEU A 388 -26.02 -0.96 -8.08
C LEU A 388 -25.34 0.22 -7.42
N PRO A 389 -24.03 0.47 -7.73
CA PRO A 389 -23.27 1.57 -7.15
C PRO A 389 -23.64 2.93 -7.75
N VAL A 390 -23.65 3.97 -6.93
CA VAL A 390 -23.82 5.35 -7.35
C VAL A 390 -22.73 6.20 -6.72
N ASP A 391 -21.96 6.93 -7.54
CA ASP A 391 -21.02 7.94 -7.04
C ASP A 391 -21.81 9.17 -6.59
N ALA A 392 -21.86 9.44 -5.30
CA ALA A 392 -22.54 10.59 -4.71
C ALA A 392 -21.52 11.64 -4.26
N ILE A 393 -21.76 12.91 -4.62
CA ILE A 393 -20.93 14.04 -4.18
C ILE A 393 -20.92 14.06 -2.65
N GLU A 394 -19.74 14.23 -2.04
CA GLU A 394 -19.49 14.28 -0.58
C GLU A 394 -19.67 12.94 0.18
N MET A 395 -20.53 12.02 -0.29
CA MET A 395 -20.77 10.75 0.37
C MET A 395 -19.92 9.60 -0.19
N GLY A 396 -19.34 9.78 -1.38
CA GLY A 396 -18.62 8.74 -2.11
C GLY A 396 -19.58 7.67 -2.67
N LEU A 397 -19.15 6.40 -2.68
CA LEU A 397 -19.93 5.32 -3.26
C LEU A 397 -21.07 4.88 -2.33
N ILE A 398 -22.31 4.93 -2.84
CA ILE A 398 -23.53 4.51 -2.14
C ILE A 398 -24.33 3.49 -2.98
N TYR A 399 -25.30 2.82 -2.36
CA TYR A 399 -26.15 1.79 -3.00
C TYR A 399 -27.63 2.07 -2.67
N PRO A 400 -28.24 3.07 -3.35
CA PRO A 400 -29.63 3.48 -3.08
C PRO A 400 -30.63 2.53 -3.75
N LEU A 401 -31.93 2.65 -3.38
CA LEU A 401 -33.02 1.92 -4.03
C LEU A 401 -33.30 2.46 -5.46
N THR A 402 -33.06 3.73 -5.71
CA THR A 402 -33.29 4.36 -7.01
C THR A 402 -32.11 5.25 -7.41
N GLY A 403 -31.88 5.40 -8.70
CA GLY A 403 -30.83 6.30 -9.17
C GLY A 403 -30.38 6.07 -10.60
N THR A 404 -29.22 6.67 -10.91
CA THR A 404 -28.48 6.42 -12.15
C THR A 404 -27.12 5.86 -11.77
N SER A 405 -26.76 4.71 -12.33
CA SER A 405 -25.51 4.00 -12.05
C SER A 405 -24.68 3.84 -13.31
N TYR A 406 -23.36 4.00 -13.16
CA TYR A 406 -22.39 3.37 -14.05
C TYR A 406 -21.94 2.08 -13.41
N CYS A 407 -22.14 0.94 -14.06
CA CYS A 407 -21.95 -0.39 -13.45
C CYS A 407 -21.42 -1.40 -14.48
N THR A 408 -21.11 -2.59 -14.02
CA THR A 408 -20.73 -3.72 -14.87
C THR A 408 -21.90 -4.65 -15.13
N GLY A 409 -21.78 -5.52 -16.14
CA GLY A 409 -22.78 -6.55 -16.44
C GLY A 409 -23.04 -7.49 -15.26
N PHE A 410 -22.02 -7.77 -14.43
CA PHE A 410 -22.18 -8.59 -13.23
C PHE A 410 -23.12 -7.95 -12.21
N GLU A 411 -22.96 -6.66 -11.96
CA GLU A 411 -23.81 -5.90 -11.03
C GLU A 411 -25.24 -5.80 -11.55
N LEU A 412 -25.40 -5.64 -12.88
CA LEU A 412 -26.72 -5.67 -13.54
C LEU A 412 -27.41 -7.03 -13.34
N LYS A 413 -26.64 -8.13 -13.43
CA LYS A 413 -27.19 -9.48 -13.22
C LYS A 413 -27.75 -9.66 -11.82
N VAL A 414 -27.04 -9.18 -10.80
CA VAL A 414 -27.55 -9.19 -9.42
C VAL A 414 -28.77 -8.31 -9.28
N ALA A 415 -28.76 -7.09 -9.84
CA ALA A 415 -29.89 -6.18 -9.77
C ALA A 415 -31.17 -6.75 -10.42
N GLN A 416 -31.02 -7.40 -11.59
CA GLN A 416 -32.11 -8.10 -12.25
C GLN A 416 -32.70 -9.22 -11.34
N ASN A 417 -31.81 -10.01 -10.72
CA ASN A 417 -32.24 -11.08 -9.80
C ASN A 417 -32.93 -10.54 -8.53
N GLN A 418 -32.61 -9.29 -8.12
CA GLN A 418 -33.27 -8.57 -7.03
C GLN A 418 -34.62 -7.94 -7.44
N GLY A 419 -35.07 -8.12 -8.68
CA GLY A 419 -36.31 -7.57 -9.18
C GLY A 419 -36.26 -6.07 -9.53
N ALA A 420 -35.07 -5.51 -9.72
CA ALA A 420 -34.95 -4.11 -10.09
C ALA A 420 -35.53 -3.82 -11.49
N THR A 421 -36.25 -2.73 -11.61
CA THR A 421 -36.62 -2.15 -12.92
C THR A 421 -35.41 -1.40 -13.45
N ILE A 422 -34.88 -1.83 -14.60
CA ILE A 422 -33.63 -1.30 -15.17
C ILE A 422 -33.91 -0.74 -16.56
N LYS A 423 -33.55 0.54 -16.78
CA LYS A 423 -33.55 1.18 -18.11
C LYS A 423 -32.10 1.46 -18.50
N VAL A 424 -31.60 0.77 -19.51
CA VAL A 424 -30.26 1.01 -20.05
C VAL A 424 -30.27 2.32 -20.83
N LEU A 425 -29.39 3.26 -20.44
CA LEU A 425 -29.19 4.54 -21.12
C LEU A 425 -28.08 4.41 -22.18
N ALA A 426 -27.01 3.67 -21.83
CA ALA A 426 -25.91 3.31 -22.72
C ALA A 426 -25.26 2.05 -22.22
N GLY A 427 -24.77 1.20 -23.09
CA GLY A 427 -24.01 0.01 -22.76
C GLY A 427 -22.89 -0.23 -23.74
N LEU A 428 -21.80 -0.79 -23.25
CA LEU A 428 -20.60 -1.15 -24.01
C LEU A 428 -20.15 -2.55 -23.58
N LYS A 429 -19.94 -3.42 -24.55
CA LYS A 429 -19.55 -4.80 -24.34
C LYS A 429 -18.37 -5.16 -25.22
N PHE A 430 -17.38 -5.81 -24.65
CA PHE A 430 -16.27 -6.47 -25.35
C PHE A 430 -16.42 -7.97 -25.18
N ARG A 431 -16.46 -8.71 -26.28
CA ARG A 431 -16.37 -10.17 -26.26
C ARG A 431 -14.92 -10.60 -26.07
N PHE A 432 -14.72 -11.78 -25.54
CA PHE A 432 -13.41 -12.43 -25.61
C PHE A 432 -13.20 -13.07 -26.98
N ARG A 433 -11.97 -13.10 -27.42
CA ARG A 433 -11.59 -13.78 -28.66
C ARG A 433 -11.79 -15.29 -28.52
N THR A 434 -12.33 -15.91 -29.54
CA THR A 434 -12.57 -17.37 -29.57
C THR A 434 -11.37 -18.15 -30.07
N ASP A 435 -10.41 -17.50 -30.72
CA ASP A 435 -9.15 -18.06 -31.19
C ASP A 435 -8.03 -18.06 -30.12
N ASN A 436 -8.29 -17.44 -28.96
CA ASN A 436 -7.34 -17.39 -27.84
C ASN A 436 -8.09 -17.44 -26.49
N GLU A 437 -8.25 -18.65 -25.97
CA GLU A 437 -8.91 -18.88 -24.67
C GLU A 437 -7.97 -18.73 -23.47
N ARG A 438 -6.69 -18.41 -23.68
CA ARG A 438 -5.71 -18.24 -22.62
C ARG A 438 -6.18 -17.18 -21.60
N ARG A 439 -5.93 -17.46 -20.32
CA ARG A 439 -6.14 -16.56 -19.17
C ARG A 439 -4.79 -16.15 -18.59
N PRO A 440 -4.10 -15.18 -19.18
CA PRO A 440 -2.69 -14.91 -18.85
C PRO A 440 -2.48 -14.56 -17.38
N LEU A 441 -3.46 -13.94 -16.71
CA LEU A 441 -3.34 -13.58 -15.30
C LEU A 441 -3.46 -14.78 -14.36
N VAL A 442 -4.01 -15.91 -14.81
CA VAL A 442 -3.98 -17.18 -14.06
C VAL A 442 -2.53 -17.63 -13.82
N ASP A 443 -1.68 -17.56 -14.84
CA ASP A 443 -0.26 -17.93 -14.73
C ASP A 443 0.46 -17.05 -13.69
N PHE A 444 0.16 -15.76 -13.66
CA PHE A 444 0.68 -14.85 -12.64
C PHE A 444 0.23 -15.23 -11.22
N ILE A 445 -1.07 -15.51 -11.04
CA ILE A 445 -1.64 -15.81 -9.73
C ILE A 445 -1.15 -17.17 -9.24
N GLN A 446 -1.04 -18.14 -10.12
CA GLN A 446 -0.45 -19.45 -9.80
C GLN A 446 1.00 -19.30 -9.38
N ALA A 447 1.81 -18.48 -10.07
CA ALA A 447 3.18 -18.19 -9.66
C ALA A 447 3.26 -17.57 -8.26
N VAL A 448 2.32 -16.67 -7.90
CA VAL A 448 2.18 -16.12 -6.55
C VAL A 448 1.85 -17.23 -5.55
N ASN A 449 0.84 -18.04 -5.82
CA ASN A 449 0.34 -19.04 -4.88
C ASN A 449 1.35 -20.19 -4.68
N ILE A 450 2.03 -20.62 -5.73
CA ILE A 450 3.13 -21.61 -5.66
C ILE A 450 4.27 -21.06 -4.79
N GLY A 451 4.70 -19.81 -5.05
CA GLY A 451 5.76 -19.17 -4.25
C GLY A 451 5.39 -19.04 -2.78
N ARG A 452 4.13 -18.71 -2.47
CA ARG A 452 3.62 -18.70 -1.09
C ARG A 452 3.65 -20.08 -0.44
N ALA A 453 3.16 -21.09 -1.14
CA ALA A 453 3.13 -22.48 -0.63
C ALA A 453 4.53 -23.01 -0.34
N GLN A 454 5.47 -22.85 -1.27
CA GLN A 454 6.87 -23.21 -1.08
C GLN A 454 7.51 -22.47 0.11
N SER A 455 7.30 -21.15 0.20
CA SER A 455 7.86 -20.34 1.28
C SER A 455 7.33 -20.71 2.67
N ARG A 456 6.13 -21.28 2.77
CA ARG A 456 5.57 -21.82 4.01
C ARG A 456 6.19 -23.15 4.41
N LEU A 457 6.47 -24.01 3.45
CA LEU A 457 7.13 -25.30 3.70
C LEU A 457 8.56 -25.12 4.20
N ASP A 458 9.28 -24.12 3.66
CA ASP A 458 10.66 -23.81 4.02
C ASP A 458 10.78 -23.09 5.38
N SER A 459 9.68 -22.61 5.93
CA SER A 459 9.66 -21.83 7.18
C SER A 459 9.21 -22.67 8.38
N LYS A 460 10.03 -22.67 9.43
CA LYS A 460 9.64 -23.22 10.75
C LYS A 460 8.69 -22.29 11.53
N THR A 461 8.44 -21.08 11.01
CA THR A 461 7.55 -20.06 11.60
C THR A 461 6.39 -19.76 10.68
N HIS A 462 5.25 -19.33 11.24
CA HIS A 462 3.98 -19.14 10.51
C HIS A 462 3.99 -18.06 9.42
N SER A 463 5.06 -17.25 9.28
CA SER A 463 5.19 -16.26 8.21
C SER A 463 6.64 -16.05 7.81
N SER A 464 7.02 -16.54 6.63
CA SER A 464 8.33 -16.20 6.06
C SER A 464 8.31 -14.84 5.37
N PRO A 465 9.43 -14.11 5.31
CA PRO A 465 9.52 -12.87 4.55
C PRO A 465 9.09 -13.04 3.09
N LEU A 466 9.45 -14.16 2.47
CA LEU A 466 9.11 -14.48 1.08
C LEU A 466 7.62 -14.70 0.89
N GLU A 467 6.96 -15.42 1.81
CA GLU A 467 5.51 -15.62 1.75
C GLU A 467 4.74 -14.29 1.77
N LEU A 468 5.15 -13.37 2.65
CA LEU A 468 4.56 -12.04 2.74
C LEU A 468 4.81 -11.22 1.47
N LEU A 469 6.00 -11.33 0.86
CA LEU A 469 6.31 -10.64 -0.39
C LEU A 469 5.46 -11.17 -1.55
N TYR A 470 5.32 -12.48 -1.70
CA TYR A 470 4.43 -13.08 -2.70
C TYR A 470 2.98 -12.61 -2.53
N LYS A 471 2.47 -12.66 -1.30
CA LYS A 471 1.12 -12.18 -0.97
C LYS A 471 0.93 -10.71 -1.38
N GLU A 472 1.87 -9.85 -1.02
CA GLU A 472 1.78 -8.42 -1.33
C GLU A 472 1.90 -8.13 -2.83
N CYS A 473 2.75 -8.87 -3.55
CA CYS A 473 2.85 -8.77 -5.00
C CYS A 473 1.55 -9.18 -5.70
N GLY A 474 0.89 -10.24 -5.24
CA GLY A 474 -0.40 -10.67 -5.74
C GLY A 474 -1.48 -9.60 -5.56
N ASN A 475 -1.60 -9.07 -4.34
CA ASN A 475 -2.59 -8.04 -4.03
C ASN A 475 -2.31 -6.72 -4.77
N SER A 476 -1.03 -6.33 -4.90
CA SER A 476 -0.65 -5.09 -5.59
C SER A 476 -0.76 -5.18 -7.11
N GLY A 477 -0.79 -6.39 -7.69
CA GLY A 477 -0.97 -6.62 -9.13
C GLY A 477 -2.25 -5.97 -9.64
N TYR A 478 -3.39 -6.27 -9.00
CA TYR A 478 -4.66 -5.61 -9.29
C TYR A 478 -4.56 -4.07 -9.10
N GLY A 479 -3.97 -3.62 -8.01
CA GLY A 479 -3.80 -2.18 -7.75
C GLY A 479 -3.02 -1.45 -8.86
N LYS A 480 -2.14 -2.14 -9.58
CA LYS A 480 -1.41 -1.61 -10.72
C LYS A 480 -2.25 -1.59 -12.00
N ILE A 481 -3.14 -2.55 -12.20
CA ILE A 481 -4.14 -2.52 -13.30
C ILE A 481 -5.08 -1.33 -13.11
N ALA A 482 -5.48 -1.03 -11.88
CA ALA A 482 -6.41 0.05 -11.54
C ALA A 482 -5.71 1.42 -11.30
N GLN A 483 -4.37 1.49 -11.37
CA GLN A 483 -3.64 2.73 -11.08
C GLN A 483 -4.06 3.85 -12.04
N ALA A 484 -4.42 5.02 -11.49
CA ALA A 484 -4.78 6.24 -12.23
C ALA A 484 -6.03 6.15 -13.13
N VAL A 485 -6.83 5.09 -13.06
CA VAL A 485 -8.08 4.98 -13.86
C VAL A 485 -9.03 6.13 -13.54
N ALA A 486 -9.10 6.58 -12.30
CA ALA A 486 -9.97 7.68 -11.86
C ALA A 486 -9.74 9.01 -12.61
N ARG A 487 -8.55 9.22 -13.19
CA ARG A 487 -8.25 10.43 -13.99
C ARG A 487 -9.10 10.55 -15.26
N HIS A 488 -9.67 9.46 -15.73
CA HIS A 488 -10.52 9.42 -16.91
C HIS A 488 -12.00 9.55 -16.58
N LYS A 489 -12.38 9.58 -15.30
CA LYS A 489 -13.77 9.76 -14.87
C LYS A 489 -14.26 11.17 -15.14
N THR A 490 -15.50 11.26 -15.56
CA THR A 490 -16.24 12.53 -15.74
C THR A 490 -17.32 12.74 -14.68
N THR A 491 -17.54 11.75 -13.81
CA THR A 491 -18.52 11.84 -12.72
C THR A 491 -18.12 12.93 -11.73
N PRO A 492 -19.02 13.88 -11.38
CA PRO A 492 -18.73 14.91 -10.38
C PRO A 492 -18.35 14.33 -9.02
N GLY A 493 -17.46 15.01 -8.31
CA GLY A 493 -17.04 14.62 -6.95
C GLY A 493 -15.96 13.53 -6.88
N VAL A 494 -15.53 12.98 -8.01
CA VAL A 494 -14.40 12.04 -8.06
C VAL A 494 -13.09 12.83 -8.13
N HIS A 495 -12.26 12.68 -7.08
CA HIS A 495 -10.94 13.31 -7.06
C HIS A 495 -9.88 12.38 -7.65
N THR A 496 -9.10 12.91 -8.59
CA THR A 496 -7.88 12.24 -9.09
C THR A 496 -6.84 12.20 -7.98
N LYS A 497 -6.10 11.09 -7.87
CA LYS A 497 -4.93 11.05 -6.99
C LYS A 497 -3.83 11.91 -7.55
N ASN A 498 -3.42 12.92 -6.80
CA ASN A 498 -2.26 13.75 -7.12
C ASN A 498 -1.02 13.25 -6.36
N VAL A 499 0.12 13.33 -7.02
CA VAL A 499 1.44 13.03 -6.46
C VAL A 499 2.27 14.30 -6.46
N PHE A 500 3.13 14.43 -5.45
CA PHE A 500 4.02 15.58 -5.36
C PHE A 500 5.25 15.37 -6.25
N ASN A 501 5.48 16.29 -7.18
CA ASN A 501 6.67 16.29 -8.03
C ASN A 501 7.80 17.07 -7.35
N THR A 502 8.78 16.36 -6.83
CA THR A 502 9.93 16.94 -6.12
C THR A 502 10.85 17.80 -7.01
N ARG A 503 10.77 17.70 -8.33
CA ARG A 503 11.61 18.49 -9.24
C ARG A 503 11.03 19.87 -9.48
N THR A 504 9.70 19.97 -9.61
CA THR A 504 8.98 21.23 -9.85
C THR A 504 8.42 21.86 -8.57
N GLY A 505 8.18 21.07 -7.52
CA GLY A 505 7.52 21.54 -6.30
C GLY A 505 5.99 21.60 -6.42
N GLU A 506 5.42 21.04 -7.49
CA GLU A 506 4.00 21.08 -7.79
C GLU A 506 3.32 19.73 -7.60
N MET A 507 2.01 19.76 -7.48
CA MET A 507 1.19 18.56 -7.54
C MET A 507 0.95 18.19 -9.01
N ALA A 508 1.18 16.93 -9.35
CA ALA A 508 0.91 16.37 -10.67
C ALA A 508 -0.09 15.21 -10.54
N GLU A 509 -0.85 14.94 -11.57
CA GLU A 509 -1.69 13.74 -11.57
C GLU A 509 -0.84 12.46 -11.51
N LEU A 510 -1.35 11.47 -10.80
CA LEU A 510 -0.74 10.14 -10.78
C LEU A 510 -0.81 9.52 -12.17
N GLU A 511 0.33 9.16 -12.74
CA GLU A 511 0.40 8.46 -14.02
C GLU A 511 -0.05 7.00 -13.88
N GLY A 512 -0.55 6.43 -14.97
CA GLY A 512 -0.84 5.00 -15.07
C GLY A 512 0.40 4.13 -14.86
N SER A 513 0.20 2.90 -14.48
CA SER A 513 1.25 1.87 -14.50
C SER A 513 1.40 1.31 -15.92
N PRO A 514 2.48 0.60 -16.23
CA PRO A 514 2.63 -0.06 -17.53
C PRO A 514 1.52 -1.08 -17.87
N ILE A 515 0.76 -1.52 -16.86
CA ILE A 515 -0.32 -2.50 -17.01
C ILE A 515 -1.70 -1.89 -16.67
N THR A 516 -1.81 -0.56 -16.60
CA THR A 516 -3.11 0.09 -16.35
C THR A 516 -4.08 -0.21 -17.48
N ASN A 517 -5.28 -0.70 -17.13
CA ASN A 517 -6.38 -0.87 -18.07
C ASN A 517 -7.71 -0.55 -17.38
N PRO A 518 -8.46 0.49 -17.83
CA PRO A 518 -9.71 0.92 -17.19
C PRO A 518 -10.80 -0.15 -17.21
N LEU A 519 -10.95 -0.90 -18.33
CA LEU A 519 -11.97 -1.94 -18.44
C LEU A 519 -11.68 -3.10 -17.48
N PHE A 520 -10.45 -3.56 -17.44
CA PHE A 520 -10.05 -4.63 -16.52
C PHE A 520 -10.26 -4.22 -15.06
N ALA A 521 -9.90 -2.99 -14.71
CA ALA A 521 -10.12 -2.46 -13.36
C ALA A 521 -11.62 -2.45 -13.01
N ALA A 522 -12.49 -1.99 -13.91
CA ALA A 522 -13.93 -1.96 -13.69
C ALA A 522 -14.51 -3.38 -13.55
N VAL A 523 -14.13 -4.28 -14.46
CA VAL A 523 -14.66 -5.65 -14.53
C VAL A 523 -14.24 -6.47 -13.30
N ILE A 524 -12.96 -6.40 -12.89
CA ILE A 524 -12.47 -7.12 -11.71
C ILE A 524 -13.21 -6.65 -10.45
N THR A 525 -13.25 -5.34 -10.19
CA THR A 525 -13.93 -4.84 -8.98
C THR A 525 -15.45 -5.03 -9.04
N GLY A 526 -16.04 -4.90 -10.23
CA GLY A 526 -17.46 -5.14 -10.46
C GLY A 526 -17.85 -6.57 -10.15
N LEU A 527 -17.06 -7.55 -10.60
CA LEU A 527 -17.25 -8.96 -10.25
C LEU A 527 -17.22 -9.18 -8.73
N ILE A 528 -16.20 -8.65 -8.02
CA ILE A 528 -16.11 -8.82 -6.57
C ILE A 528 -17.31 -8.19 -5.85
N ARG A 529 -17.70 -6.96 -6.21
CA ARG A 529 -18.89 -6.32 -5.62
C ARG A 529 -20.16 -7.10 -5.91
N ALA A 530 -20.28 -7.66 -7.12
CA ALA A 530 -21.45 -8.44 -7.52
C ALA A 530 -21.53 -9.77 -6.77
N VAL A 531 -20.40 -10.51 -6.60
CA VAL A 531 -20.36 -11.74 -5.81
C VAL A 531 -20.72 -11.47 -4.34
N VAL A 532 -20.14 -10.46 -3.71
CA VAL A 532 -20.53 -10.06 -2.34
C VAL A 532 -22.00 -9.69 -2.27
N SER A 533 -22.52 -8.93 -3.24
CA SER A 533 -23.93 -8.55 -3.27
C SER A 533 -24.85 -9.74 -3.46
N GLU A 534 -24.49 -10.71 -4.32
CA GLU A 534 -25.24 -11.96 -4.51
C GLU A 534 -25.32 -12.76 -3.21
N ILE A 535 -24.19 -12.91 -2.47
CA ILE A 535 -24.18 -13.59 -1.16
C ILE A 535 -25.11 -12.88 -0.17
N LEU A 536 -24.97 -11.56 -0.02
CA LEU A 536 -25.80 -10.79 0.92
C LEU A 536 -27.30 -10.92 0.64
N CYS A 537 -27.68 -10.95 -0.65
CA CYS A 537 -29.08 -11.08 -1.06
C CYS A 537 -29.65 -12.47 -0.78
N ASN A 538 -28.80 -13.49 -0.84
CA ASN A 538 -29.16 -14.88 -0.60
C ASN A 538 -29.17 -15.25 0.89
N LEU A 539 -28.65 -14.39 1.78
CA LEU A 539 -28.74 -14.62 3.23
C LEU A 539 -30.19 -14.55 3.70
N PRO A 540 -30.63 -15.47 4.58
CA PRO A 540 -31.96 -15.45 5.15
C PRO A 540 -32.35 -14.11 5.77
N SER A 541 -33.64 -13.76 5.76
CA SER A 541 -34.13 -12.45 6.22
C SER A 541 -33.84 -12.18 7.70
N HIS A 542 -33.77 -13.23 8.53
CA HIS A 542 -33.49 -13.13 9.96
C HIS A 542 -31.98 -12.84 10.25
N VAL A 543 -31.08 -13.07 9.29
CA VAL A 543 -29.65 -12.79 9.48
C VAL A 543 -29.42 -11.30 9.59
N GLN A 544 -28.73 -10.88 10.65
CA GLN A 544 -28.28 -9.51 10.83
C GLN A 544 -26.92 -9.32 10.18
N VAL A 545 -26.87 -8.58 9.08
CA VAL A 545 -25.61 -8.12 8.49
C VAL A 545 -25.24 -6.80 9.15
N VAL A 546 -24.08 -6.76 9.79
CA VAL A 546 -23.57 -5.58 10.51
C VAL A 546 -22.91 -4.61 9.53
N SER A 547 -21.99 -5.11 8.71
CA SER A 547 -21.24 -4.28 7.77
C SER A 547 -20.65 -5.10 6.62
N VAL A 548 -20.30 -4.40 5.55
CA VAL A 548 -19.52 -4.92 4.41
C VAL A 548 -18.26 -4.09 4.25
N THR A 549 -17.15 -4.73 4.04
CA THR A 549 -15.85 -4.08 3.85
C THR A 549 -15.12 -4.71 2.67
N THR A 550 -15.27 -4.09 1.51
CA THR A 550 -14.60 -4.45 0.24
C THR A 550 -15.02 -5.82 -0.28
N ASP A 551 -14.45 -6.88 0.24
CA ASP A 551 -14.62 -8.29 -0.14
C ASP A 551 -15.07 -9.17 1.02
N GLY A 552 -15.29 -8.58 2.20
CA GLY A 552 -15.77 -9.27 3.39
C GLY A 552 -17.03 -8.65 4.00
N TRP A 553 -17.68 -9.37 4.90
CA TRP A 553 -18.83 -8.88 5.65
C TRP A 553 -18.87 -9.46 7.07
N LEU A 554 -19.42 -8.68 7.98
CA LEU A 554 -19.66 -9.06 9.36
C LEU A 554 -21.15 -9.33 9.56
N SER A 555 -21.51 -10.53 10.00
CA SER A 555 -22.90 -10.92 10.24
C SER A 555 -22.99 -12.00 11.33
N ASP A 556 -24.20 -12.26 11.80
CA ASP A 556 -24.52 -13.41 12.68
C ASP A 556 -24.94 -14.66 11.88
N ALA A 557 -24.70 -14.69 10.56
CA ALA A 557 -24.98 -15.84 9.72
C ALA A 557 -24.16 -17.07 10.13
N THR A 558 -24.79 -18.23 10.24
CA THR A 558 -24.08 -19.50 10.48
C THR A 558 -23.29 -19.92 9.23
N THR A 559 -22.36 -20.86 9.41
CA THR A 559 -21.58 -21.42 8.29
C THR A 559 -22.49 -22.07 7.24
N GLU A 560 -23.55 -22.74 7.66
CA GLU A 560 -24.52 -23.38 6.76
C GLU A 560 -25.30 -22.35 5.96
N GLU A 561 -25.73 -21.25 6.59
CA GLU A 561 -26.43 -20.15 5.93
C GLU A 561 -25.55 -19.46 4.90
N VAL A 562 -24.28 -19.21 5.24
CA VAL A 562 -23.31 -18.64 4.31
C VAL A 562 -23.05 -19.60 3.14
N THR A 563 -22.84 -20.90 3.41
CA THR A 563 -22.66 -21.91 2.38
C THR A 563 -23.86 -21.98 1.44
N ALA A 564 -25.08 -21.90 1.96
CA ALA A 564 -26.27 -21.85 1.14
C ALA A 564 -26.36 -20.57 0.29
N ALA A 565 -25.96 -19.43 0.84
CA ALA A 565 -25.95 -18.13 0.15
C ALA A 565 -24.94 -18.07 -1.02
N THR A 566 -23.93 -18.93 -1.04
CA THR A 566 -22.90 -18.99 -2.09
C THR A 566 -23.29 -19.84 -3.32
N ARG A 567 -24.58 -20.15 -3.52
CA ARG A 567 -25.04 -21.00 -4.64
C ARG A 567 -25.52 -20.25 -5.88
N GLY A 568 -25.39 -18.94 -5.91
CA GLY A 568 -25.79 -18.12 -7.06
C GLY A 568 -24.86 -18.27 -8.27
N PRO A 569 -25.28 -17.75 -9.45
CA PRO A 569 -24.52 -17.88 -10.70
C PRO A 569 -23.16 -17.19 -10.65
N LEU A 570 -23.01 -16.03 -9.99
CA LEU A 570 -21.74 -15.35 -9.87
C LEU A 570 -20.83 -16.02 -8.84
N CYS A 571 -21.37 -16.56 -7.75
CA CYS A 571 -20.62 -17.40 -6.84
C CYS A 571 -20.11 -18.68 -7.52
N THR A 572 -20.92 -19.26 -8.42
CA THR A 572 -20.51 -20.41 -9.26
C THR A 572 -19.37 -20.05 -10.19
N LEU A 573 -19.48 -18.93 -10.90
CA LEU A 573 -18.39 -18.40 -11.73
C LEU A 573 -17.12 -18.17 -10.88
N PHE A 574 -17.27 -17.51 -9.74
CA PHE A 574 -16.14 -17.21 -8.86
C PHE A 574 -15.47 -18.50 -8.33
N ARG A 575 -16.26 -19.54 -8.02
CA ARG A 575 -15.76 -20.87 -7.63
C ARG A 575 -14.92 -21.52 -8.73
N GLN A 576 -15.39 -21.48 -9.99
CA GLN A 576 -14.63 -21.97 -11.14
C GLN A 576 -13.30 -21.24 -11.30
N LEU A 577 -13.30 -19.90 -11.17
CA LEU A 577 -12.08 -19.09 -11.22
C LEU A 577 -11.14 -19.42 -10.06
N ARG A 578 -11.70 -19.66 -8.87
CA ARG A 578 -10.93 -20.01 -7.66
C ARG A 578 -10.18 -21.33 -7.86
N THR A 579 -10.86 -22.35 -8.39
CA THR A 579 -10.25 -23.66 -8.71
C THR A 579 -9.06 -23.50 -9.66
N MET A 580 -9.14 -22.62 -10.65
CA MET A 580 -8.06 -22.37 -11.61
C MET A 580 -6.79 -21.80 -10.96
N VAL A 581 -6.93 -21.02 -9.90
CA VAL A 581 -5.79 -20.32 -9.26
C VAL A 581 -5.36 -20.93 -7.94
N SER A 582 -6.12 -21.85 -7.38
CA SER A 582 -5.80 -22.60 -6.18
C SER A 582 -4.63 -23.57 -6.44
N THR A 583 -3.74 -23.75 -5.47
CA THR A 583 -2.63 -24.71 -5.56
C THR A 583 -3.03 -26.12 -5.11
N ASP A 584 -4.11 -26.25 -4.38
CA ASP A 584 -4.66 -27.49 -3.84
C ASP A 584 -5.98 -27.91 -4.52
N GLY A 585 -6.40 -27.17 -5.56
CA GLY A 585 -7.67 -27.37 -6.24
C GLY A 585 -8.90 -26.98 -5.44
N SER A 586 -8.72 -26.29 -4.31
CA SER A 586 -9.84 -25.82 -3.49
C SER A 586 -10.77 -24.90 -4.27
N ASP A 587 -12.05 -25.13 -4.17
CA ASP A 587 -13.15 -24.34 -4.73
C ASP A 587 -13.85 -23.46 -3.68
N GLU A 588 -13.35 -23.45 -2.44
CA GLU A 588 -13.90 -22.61 -1.37
C GLU A 588 -13.70 -21.13 -1.70
N ILE A 589 -14.82 -20.41 -1.75
CA ILE A 589 -14.86 -18.99 -2.13
C ILE A 589 -14.95 -18.05 -0.93
N VAL A 590 -15.21 -18.54 0.28
CA VAL A 590 -15.31 -17.75 1.51
C VAL A 590 -14.39 -18.29 2.60
N GLU A 591 -13.83 -17.40 3.39
CA GLU A 591 -12.97 -17.73 4.54
C GLU A 591 -13.49 -17.02 5.79
N LEU A 592 -13.62 -17.77 6.90
CA LEU A 592 -13.89 -17.17 8.20
C LEU A 592 -12.61 -16.56 8.77
N LYS A 593 -12.60 -15.28 9.04
CA LYS A 593 -11.43 -14.54 9.54
C LYS A 593 -11.46 -14.31 11.04
N LYS A 594 -12.62 -13.95 11.58
CA LYS A 594 -12.77 -13.56 12.99
C LYS A 594 -14.16 -13.91 13.52
N SER A 595 -14.27 -13.97 14.86
CA SER A 595 -15.55 -14.11 15.54
C SER A 595 -15.62 -13.26 16.80
N ALA A 596 -16.84 -12.90 17.23
CA ALA A 596 -17.09 -12.16 18.45
C ALA A 596 -18.52 -12.41 18.97
N LEU A 597 -18.72 -12.35 20.29
CA LEU A 597 -20.04 -12.44 20.92
C LEU A 597 -20.69 -11.07 21.10
N LYS A 598 -19.91 -10.01 21.17
CA LYS A 598 -20.44 -8.65 21.31
C LYS A 598 -19.58 -7.68 20.51
N VAL A 599 -20.23 -6.84 19.73
CA VAL A 599 -19.58 -5.87 18.85
C VAL A 599 -20.17 -4.48 18.98
N LEU A 600 -19.34 -3.47 18.81
CA LEU A 600 -19.76 -2.11 18.50
C LEU A 600 -19.64 -1.90 16.99
N SER A 601 -20.68 -1.38 16.37
CA SER A 601 -20.65 -0.89 14.99
C SER A 601 -21.03 0.59 14.97
N CYS A 602 -20.16 1.44 14.41
CA CYS A 602 -20.38 2.89 14.47
C CYS A 602 -20.40 3.56 13.10
N LYS A 603 -19.63 3.09 12.14
CA LYS A 603 -19.57 3.66 10.78
C LYS A 603 -18.86 2.71 9.82
N THR A 604 -18.85 3.08 8.55
CA THR A 604 -18.08 2.35 7.52
C THR A 604 -16.65 2.10 7.98
N ARG A 605 -16.23 0.84 8.02
CA ARG A 605 -14.95 0.39 8.57
C ARG A 605 -14.74 0.73 10.06
N GLY A 606 -15.82 0.87 10.80
CA GLY A 606 -15.79 1.14 12.24
C GLY A 606 -16.56 0.07 13.00
N ALA A 607 -15.92 -1.08 13.23
CA ALA A 607 -16.46 -2.19 14.03
C ALA A 607 -15.41 -2.69 15.03
N PHE A 608 -15.83 -2.98 16.26
CA PHE A 608 -14.96 -3.26 17.39
C PHE A 608 -15.51 -4.41 18.23
N THR A 609 -14.66 -5.39 18.56
CA THR A 609 -15.01 -6.45 19.51
C THR A 609 -15.09 -5.88 20.92
N ILE A 610 -16.21 -6.14 21.60
CA ILE A 610 -16.40 -5.89 23.04
C ILE A 610 -16.18 -7.19 23.82
N LYS A 611 -16.71 -8.31 23.30
CA LYS A 611 -16.56 -9.63 23.92
C LYS A 611 -16.16 -10.64 22.86
N GLN A 612 -15.04 -11.28 23.08
CA GLN A 612 -14.54 -12.37 22.25
C GLN A 612 -15.40 -13.64 22.44
N GLY A 613 -15.34 -14.55 21.47
CA GLY A 613 -15.99 -15.85 21.48
C GLY A 613 -16.41 -16.30 20.08
N GLY A 614 -17.06 -17.47 20.02
CA GLY A 614 -17.38 -18.14 18.76
C GLY A 614 -16.28 -19.11 18.31
N PRO A 615 -16.28 -19.52 17.02
CA PRO A 615 -15.35 -20.54 16.51
C PRO A 615 -13.88 -20.09 16.47
N LEU A 616 -13.61 -18.78 16.48
CA LEU A 616 -12.26 -18.20 16.52
C LEU A 616 -12.09 -17.26 17.73
N PRO A 617 -12.10 -17.81 18.97
CA PRO A 617 -12.26 -17.03 20.20
C PRO A 617 -11.07 -16.10 20.49
N GLU A 618 -9.90 -16.37 19.91
CA GLU A 618 -8.70 -15.52 20.09
C GLU A 618 -8.68 -14.29 19.15
N THR A 619 -9.64 -14.18 18.23
CA THR A 619 -9.64 -13.11 17.25
C THR A 619 -10.35 -11.86 17.75
N VAL A 620 -10.00 -10.72 17.15
CA VAL A 620 -10.57 -9.41 17.48
C VAL A 620 -10.96 -8.69 16.20
N ILE A 621 -12.22 -8.29 16.08
CA ILE A 621 -12.70 -7.40 15.05
C ILE A 621 -12.27 -5.99 15.45
N LEU A 622 -11.35 -5.37 14.67
CA LEU A 622 -10.76 -4.07 14.97
C LEU A 622 -10.63 -3.26 13.68
N ALA A 623 -11.76 -2.73 13.23
CA ALA A 623 -11.83 -1.81 12.09
C ALA A 623 -11.87 -0.37 12.61
N ARG A 624 -10.76 0.35 12.50
CA ARG A 624 -10.50 1.61 13.22
C ARG A 624 -11.13 2.86 12.59
N ALA A 625 -11.94 2.74 11.54
CA ALA A 625 -12.60 3.88 10.87
C ALA A 625 -11.66 5.02 10.44
N GLY A 626 -10.38 4.72 10.23
CA GLY A 626 -9.33 5.71 9.91
C GLY A 626 -8.70 6.43 11.12
N TYR A 627 -9.12 6.09 12.34
CA TYR A 627 -8.52 6.62 13.57
C TYR A 627 -7.35 5.77 14.06
N SER A 628 -6.41 6.43 14.74
CA SER A 628 -5.30 5.77 15.45
C SER A 628 -5.17 6.34 16.85
N LEU A 629 -5.02 5.49 17.85
CA LEU A 629 -4.74 5.89 19.23
C LEU A 629 -3.26 6.26 19.36
N GLU A 630 -2.94 7.34 20.06
CA GLU A 630 -1.61 7.96 20.05
C GLU A 630 -0.53 7.08 20.67
N LYS A 631 -0.80 6.30 21.67
CA LYS A 631 0.22 5.52 22.41
C LYS A 631 -0.30 4.19 22.97
N HIS A 632 -1.35 3.65 22.38
CA HIS A 632 -1.85 2.38 22.89
C HIS A 632 -0.91 1.24 22.46
N ARG A 633 -0.12 0.72 23.41
CA ARG A 633 0.77 -0.43 23.24
C ARG A 633 0.13 -1.75 23.72
N GLY A 634 -1.17 -1.76 23.90
CA GLY A 634 -1.92 -2.93 24.34
C GLY A 634 -2.20 -3.93 23.20
N SER A 635 -2.79 -5.04 23.58
CA SER A 635 -3.34 -6.04 22.66
C SER A 635 -4.43 -5.44 21.74
N ASP A 636 -4.77 -6.15 20.67
CA ASP A 636 -5.87 -5.73 19.79
C ASP A 636 -7.20 -5.62 20.55
N LEU A 637 -7.43 -6.48 21.55
CA LEU A 637 -8.63 -6.42 22.38
C LEU A 637 -8.66 -5.15 23.26
N GLU A 638 -7.56 -4.82 23.92
CA GLU A 638 -7.45 -3.59 24.72
C GLU A 638 -7.62 -2.36 23.83
N THR A 639 -7.04 -2.36 22.64
CA THR A 639 -7.26 -1.30 21.65
C THR A 639 -8.73 -1.20 21.23
N SER A 640 -9.41 -2.35 21.04
CA SER A 640 -10.83 -2.39 20.70
C SER A 640 -11.69 -1.80 21.83
N LEU A 641 -11.44 -2.20 23.07
CA LEU A 641 -12.15 -1.72 24.25
C LEU A 641 -11.93 -0.20 24.47
N GLU A 642 -10.74 0.31 24.19
CA GLU A 642 -10.49 1.75 24.26
C GLU A 642 -11.34 2.53 23.24
N PHE A 643 -11.49 2.03 22.00
CA PHE A 643 -12.42 2.62 21.03
C PHE A 643 -13.87 2.57 21.50
N VAL A 644 -14.28 1.47 22.14
CA VAL A 644 -15.63 1.34 22.73
C VAL A 644 -15.82 2.36 23.83
N ARG A 645 -14.84 2.55 24.73
CA ARG A 645 -14.88 3.57 25.78
C ARG A 645 -15.05 4.97 25.19
N ILE A 646 -14.20 5.33 24.23
CA ILE A 646 -14.24 6.61 23.53
C ILE A 646 -15.62 6.82 22.87
N PHE A 647 -16.18 5.81 22.23
CA PHE A 647 -17.51 5.87 21.64
C PHE A 647 -18.59 6.14 22.67
N SER A 648 -18.53 5.48 23.82
CA SER A 648 -19.53 5.59 24.88
C SER A 648 -19.47 6.94 25.62
N GLU A 649 -18.29 7.50 25.78
CA GLU A 649 -18.03 8.74 26.53
C GLU A 649 -18.03 10.01 25.66
N ARG A 650 -18.12 9.86 24.32
CA ARG A 650 -18.00 11.01 23.41
C ARG A 650 -19.09 12.04 23.60
N THR A 651 -18.70 13.28 23.39
CA THR A 651 -19.58 14.45 23.24
C THR A 651 -19.37 15.07 21.86
N ALA A 652 -20.20 16.05 21.47
CA ALA A 652 -20.08 16.75 20.20
C ALA A 652 -18.69 17.39 20.00
N ASP A 653 -18.03 17.77 21.10
CA ASP A 653 -16.72 18.45 21.09
C ASP A 653 -15.53 17.51 21.38
N THR A 654 -15.76 16.21 21.46
CA THR A 654 -14.68 15.26 21.75
C THR A 654 -13.59 15.36 20.70
N LYS A 655 -12.39 15.71 21.12
CA LYS A 655 -11.19 15.81 20.28
C LYS A 655 -10.18 14.75 20.69
N MET A 656 -9.58 14.12 19.71
CA MET A 656 -8.42 13.25 19.90
C MET A 656 -7.17 13.98 19.47
N LEU A 657 -6.15 13.94 20.32
CA LEU A 657 -4.82 14.36 19.92
C LEU A 657 -4.20 13.28 19.04
N ARG A 658 -3.89 13.64 17.80
CA ARG A 658 -3.14 12.79 16.87
C ARG A 658 -1.84 13.49 16.54
N ARG A 659 -0.73 12.76 16.59
CA ARG A 659 0.52 13.24 16.05
C ARG A 659 0.67 12.80 14.60
N ASP A 660 0.84 13.76 13.71
CA ASP A 660 1.12 13.53 12.30
C ASP A 660 2.44 14.21 11.94
N PHE A 661 3.22 13.60 11.07
CA PHE A 661 4.35 14.31 10.48
C PHE A 661 3.86 15.44 9.57
N ILE A 662 4.63 16.54 9.48
CA ILE A 662 4.43 17.54 8.44
C ILE A 662 4.28 16.85 7.08
N SER A 663 3.54 17.41 6.14
CA SER A 663 3.41 16.78 4.81
C SER A 663 4.75 16.76 4.08
N ILE A 664 4.93 15.84 3.12
CA ILE A 664 6.16 15.81 2.30
C ILE A 664 6.32 17.11 1.48
N ARG A 665 5.20 17.77 1.15
CA ARG A 665 5.19 19.05 0.46
C ARG A 665 5.71 20.17 1.35
N GLU A 666 5.25 20.26 2.60
CA GLU A 666 5.75 21.23 3.58
C GLU A 666 7.23 20.99 3.86
N GLN A 667 7.62 19.72 4.12
CA GLN A 667 9.01 19.35 4.32
C GLN A 667 9.90 19.77 3.13
N TRP A 668 9.43 19.55 1.91
CA TRP A 668 10.14 19.94 0.70
C TRP A 668 10.21 21.47 0.59
N PHE A 669 9.11 22.19 0.82
CA PHE A 669 9.03 23.63 0.66
C PHE A 669 9.99 24.35 1.62
N TYR A 670 9.96 23.95 2.89
CA TYR A 670 10.80 24.57 3.93
C TYR A 670 12.20 23.93 4.05
N ALA A 671 12.52 22.91 3.26
CA ALA A 671 13.70 22.06 3.45
C ALA A 671 13.87 21.58 4.91
N ALA A 672 12.73 21.28 5.55
CA ALA A 672 12.65 21.02 6.98
C ALA A 672 13.02 19.57 7.34
N ASP A 673 13.50 19.40 8.55
CA ASP A 673 13.59 18.08 9.19
C ASP A 673 12.21 17.42 9.29
N LEU A 674 12.16 16.11 9.51
CA LEU A 674 10.91 15.43 9.79
C LEU A 674 10.44 15.80 11.19
N ILE A 675 9.36 16.54 11.27
CA ILE A 675 8.78 17.06 12.51
C ILE A 675 7.40 16.46 12.72
N ASP A 676 7.15 16.06 13.94
CA ASP A 676 5.90 15.54 14.48
C ASP A 676 5.03 16.70 14.95
N ILE A 677 3.86 16.85 14.36
CA ILE A 677 2.92 17.95 14.69
C ILE A 677 1.71 17.38 15.40
N PRO A 678 1.40 17.85 16.62
CA PRO A 678 0.14 17.52 17.27
C PRO A 678 -1.04 18.14 16.52
N LYS A 679 -2.02 17.33 16.15
CA LYS A 679 -3.28 17.75 15.52
C LYS A 679 -4.45 17.31 16.36
N ASN A 680 -5.31 18.24 16.74
CA ASN A 680 -6.60 17.89 17.32
C ASN A 680 -7.55 17.48 16.19
N ILE A 681 -8.01 16.25 16.24
CA ILE A 681 -9.01 15.72 15.31
C ILE A 681 -10.33 15.61 16.07
N THR A 682 -11.38 16.24 15.56
CA THR A 682 -12.72 16.03 16.09
C THR A 682 -13.13 14.58 15.81
N LEU A 683 -13.49 13.87 16.86
CA LEU A 683 -13.87 12.48 16.79
C LEU A 683 -15.31 12.37 16.31
N ASN A 684 -15.51 12.33 15.02
CA ASN A 684 -16.83 12.01 14.47
C ASN A 684 -17.01 10.48 14.46
N LEU A 685 -17.56 9.94 15.53
CA LEU A 685 -18.07 8.56 15.62
C LEU A 685 -19.59 8.52 15.35
N ASP A 686 -20.13 9.54 14.70
CA ASP A 686 -21.52 9.53 14.27
C ASP A 686 -21.76 8.45 13.24
N PHE A 687 -23.01 8.04 13.16
CA PHE A 687 -23.48 7.06 12.22
C PHE A 687 -23.11 7.42 10.78
N ASP A 688 -22.91 6.42 9.97
CA ASP A 688 -22.62 6.60 8.55
C ASP A 688 -23.89 7.02 7.79
N TRP A 689 -24.03 8.31 7.56
CA TRP A 689 -25.18 8.91 6.88
C TRP A 689 -25.42 8.40 5.46
N LYS A 690 -24.46 7.73 4.86
CA LYS A 690 -24.61 7.10 3.54
C LYS A 690 -25.79 6.13 3.47
N ARG A 691 -26.27 5.65 4.62
CA ARG A 691 -27.38 4.69 4.71
C ARG A 691 -28.75 5.33 4.80
N GLN A 692 -28.83 6.58 5.14
CA GLN A 692 -30.14 7.26 5.28
C GLN A 692 -30.84 7.55 3.96
N HIS A 693 -30.17 7.32 2.82
CA HIS A 693 -30.72 7.55 1.47
C HIS A 693 -31.51 6.37 0.90
N ARG A 694 -31.85 5.39 1.70
CA ARG A 694 -32.70 4.28 1.30
C ARG A 694 -34.20 4.62 1.24
N ASN A 695 -34.60 5.76 1.77
CA ASN A 695 -36.00 6.21 1.79
C ASN A 695 -36.34 7.02 0.56
#